data_f181e3bbecec4a64fcbda06fffbd4a5b
#
_entry.id   f181e3bbecec4a64fcbda06fffbd4a5b
#
_cell.length_a   1.000
_cell.length_b   1.000
_cell.length_c   1.000
_cell.angle_alpha   90.00
_cell.angle_beta   90.00
_cell.angle_gamma   90.00
#
_symmetry.space_group_name_H-M   'P 1'
#
loop_
_entity.id
_entity.type
_entity.pdbx_description
1 polymer ?
#
loop_
_entity_poly.entity_id
_entity_poly.type
_entity_poly.pdbx_seq_one_letter_code
_entity_poly.pdbx_strand_id
1 'polypeptide(L)'
;MFSANIINDGDFTKTIYTLIKDNRFSEAIKILHGISESSSTRAGLSLLAYCYFYIQDFANAASYYEQLTQMYPEDNDYKLYHIQSLYQACMYEEAYQACNKLAEEPDYKERVTKLQAAIKYSQEDVLSAKNLVNACSSSDPDRDVNLGCLLYKDGNYEEALEKFTSALQNQGFKPYLAYNAALCYYRMKEYGPSLKYCADIIEKGIRDHPELSIGMQTEGIEVRSVGNTLTLHETSLTEAFNLKAAIEYQLKNMDAAREALTDMPPRAEYELDAVTLHNQALMNFEHQPSEGFEKLQFLLQQNPFPPETFANILLLYCRHDFHDLAAEILAENAHLTYKYLTPYLYDFLDAIITQQTSPNDAYQKLDELASRHTEQLRKLTKQVQEHRNRNDTELVKKTVIEYEECLERYVPVLMAQAKIYWNLRNYAQVEKIFRKSVEFCNDNDIWRLNVAHVLFMQENKFKEATGFYEPLVRKSYSDILNVNPIILANLCVSYIMTSQNEEAEELMRKIEKEEDQIAFEEPDKKYFHHCIVNLVIGTLYCSKGNYEFGISRIMKSLEPYNKKLGTDTWFYTKRCFLSLIENMTKHMIVMKDAVIQECIQFLENCELHGKTVKTVANASFFEDTDTPDGKETVTYETRKLKCILLKLLNFENQLLQ
;
A
#
# COMPACT_ATOMS: atom_id res chain seq x y z
N MET A 1 -23.61 -30.93 11.91
CA MET A 1 -23.56 -32.30 12.45
C MET A 1 -23.53 -33.24 11.27
N PHE A 2 -22.33 -33.59 10.78
CA PHE A 2 -22.19 -34.63 9.76
C PHE A 2 -22.19 -35.98 10.48
N SER A 3 -23.11 -36.83 10.07
CA SER A 3 -23.18 -38.22 10.54
C SER A 3 -21.84 -38.91 10.24
N ALA A 4 -21.13 -39.34 11.29
CA ALA A 4 -20.01 -40.24 11.15
C ALA A 4 -20.54 -41.48 10.41
N ASN A 5 -20.24 -41.63 9.12
CA ASN A 5 -20.47 -42.88 8.42
C ASN A 5 -19.68 -43.95 9.16
N ILE A 6 -20.37 -44.91 9.77
CA ILE A 6 -19.77 -46.06 10.39
C ILE A 6 -19.07 -46.83 9.27
N ILE A 7 -17.75 -46.73 9.21
CA ILE A 7 -16.92 -47.46 8.26
C ILE A 7 -16.83 -48.88 8.76
N ASN A 8 -17.20 -49.88 7.97
CA ASN A 8 -17.12 -51.28 8.37
C ASN A 8 -15.66 -51.71 8.56
N ASP A 9 -15.40 -52.55 9.53
CA ASP A 9 -14.09 -53.16 9.72
C ASP A 9 -13.67 -53.91 8.44
N GLY A 10 -12.56 -53.44 7.81
CA GLY A 10 -12.05 -53.92 6.54
C GLY A 10 -12.09 -52.92 5.37
N ASP A 11 -12.94 -51.87 5.42
CA ASP A 11 -13.07 -50.88 4.39
C ASP A 11 -12.23 -49.58 4.66
N PHE A 12 -11.58 -49.52 5.83
CA PHE A 12 -10.78 -48.33 6.21
C PHE A 12 -9.70 -47.99 5.21
N THR A 13 -8.92 -48.97 4.76
CA THR A 13 -7.81 -48.73 3.80
C THR A 13 -8.33 -48.16 2.50
N LYS A 14 -9.41 -48.77 1.93
CA LYS A 14 -10.01 -48.26 0.70
C LYS A 14 -10.54 -46.86 0.83
N THR A 15 -11.21 -46.57 1.94
CA THR A 15 -11.79 -45.24 2.23
C THR A 15 -10.69 -44.18 2.35
N ILE A 16 -9.60 -44.47 3.09
CA ILE A 16 -8.48 -43.54 3.26
C ILE A 16 -7.80 -43.25 1.92
N TYR A 17 -7.49 -44.28 1.13
CA TYR A 17 -6.88 -44.08 -0.21
C TYR A 17 -7.81 -43.34 -1.16
N THR A 18 -9.14 -43.54 -1.07
CA THR A 18 -10.09 -42.78 -1.87
C THR A 18 -10.09 -41.31 -1.48
N LEU A 19 -10.12 -41.02 -0.17
CA LEU A 19 -10.05 -39.64 0.34
C LEU A 19 -8.76 -38.95 -0.06
N ILE A 20 -7.62 -39.65 0.00
CA ILE A 20 -6.32 -39.10 -0.43
C ILE A 20 -6.35 -38.83 -1.94
N LYS A 21 -6.90 -39.74 -2.76
CA LYS A 21 -7.03 -39.56 -4.19
C LYS A 21 -7.95 -38.38 -4.55
N ASP A 22 -8.96 -38.12 -3.74
CA ASP A 22 -9.90 -37.00 -3.90
C ASP A 22 -9.39 -35.70 -3.24
N ASN A 23 -8.13 -35.65 -2.80
CA ASN A 23 -7.49 -34.53 -2.09
C ASN A 23 -8.20 -34.10 -0.79
N ARG A 24 -8.96 -34.98 -0.15
CA ARG A 24 -9.68 -34.75 1.12
C ARG A 24 -8.81 -35.16 2.32
N PHE A 25 -7.62 -34.60 2.42
CA PHE A 25 -6.60 -34.99 3.41
C PHE A 25 -7.04 -34.78 4.86
N SER A 26 -7.77 -33.70 5.15
CA SER A 26 -8.26 -33.40 6.50
C SER A 26 -9.23 -34.47 7.03
N GLU A 27 -10.04 -35.07 6.15
CA GLU A 27 -10.93 -36.15 6.51
C GLU A 27 -10.17 -37.47 6.68
N ALA A 28 -9.18 -37.72 5.82
CA ALA A 28 -8.30 -38.87 5.97
C ALA A 28 -7.55 -38.84 7.31
N ILE A 29 -7.04 -37.68 7.73
CA ILE A 29 -6.38 -37.49 9.04
C ILE A 29 -7.33 -37.81 10.20
N LYS A 30 -8.58 -37.31 10.14
CA LYS A 30 -9.58 -37.59 11.21
C LYS A 30 -9.87 -39.09 11.36
N ILE A 31 -9.97 -39.79 10.23
CA ILE A 31 -10.19 -41.24 10.24
C ILE A 31 -8.93 -41.95 10.76
N LEU A 32 -7.73 -41.58 10.31
CA LEU A 32 -6.48 -42.18 10.78
C LEU A 32 -6.27 -42.01 12.29
N HIS A 33 -6.61 -40.83 12.85
CA HIS A 33 -6.56 -40.62 14.31
C HIS A 33 -7.64 -41.40 15.07
N GLY A 34 -8.77 -41.69 14.45
CA GLY A 34 -9.84 -42.47 15.04
C GLY A 34 -9.50 -43.96 15.17
N ILE A 35 -8.52 -44.46 14.44
CA ILE A 35 -8.06 -45.86 14.49
C ILE A 35 -6.89 -45.94 15.47
N SER A 36 -7.13 -46.53 16.64
CA SER A 36 -6.14 -46.62 17.74
C SER A 36 -4.82 -47.31 17.36
N GLU A 37 -4.80 -48.17 16.36
CA GLU A 37 -3.61 -48.88 15.86
C GLU A 37 -2.85 -48.10 14.77
N SER A 38 -3.45 -47.13 14.12
CA SER A 38 -2.84 -46.42 12.99
C SER A 38 -1.64 -45.56 13.40
N SER A 39 -1.64 -45.03 14.63
CA SER A 39 -0.54 -44.22 15.17
C SER A 39 0.69 -45.07 15.61
N SER A 40 0.66 -46.37 15.47
CA SER A 40 1.77 -47.29 15.79
C SER A 40 2.23 -48.14 14.62
N THR A 41 1.52 -48.13 13.48
CA THR A 41 1.87 -48.94 12.34
C THR A 41 2.65 -48.09 11.28
N ARG A 42 3.56 -48.72 10.55
CA ARG A 42 4.30 -48.11 9.44
C ARG A 42 3.38 -47.41 8.45
N ALA A 43 2.32 -48.09 8.01
CA ALA A 43 1.37 -47.59 7.06
C ALA A 43 0.59 -46.37 7.57
N GLY A 44 0.11 -46.44 8.83
CA GLY A 44 -0.64 -45.37 9.45
C GLY A 44 0.18 -44.10 9.64
N LEU A 45 1.40 -44.25 10.19
CA LEU A 45 2.34 -43.11 10.35
C LEU A 45 2.74 -42.49 8.99
N SER A 46 3.00 -43.35 7.96
CA SER A 46 3.35 -42.86 6.63
C SER A 46 2.20 -42.10 5.96
N LEU A 47 0.97 -42.57 6.09
CA LEU A 47 -0.21 -41.90 5.56
C LEU A 47 -0.53 -40.61 6.32
N LEU A 48 -0.37 -40.60 7.64
CA LEU A 48 -0.51 -39.39 8.45
C LEU A 48 0.52 -38.32 8.03
N ALA A 49 1.80 -38.68 7.97
CA ALA A 49 2.88 -37.79 7.56
C ALA A 49 2.62 -37.22 6.16
N TYR A 50 2.20 -38.08 5.22
CA TYR A 50 1.84 -37.68 3.87
C TYR A 50 0.67 -36.70 3.86
N CYS A 51 -0.44 -37.01 4.54
CA CYS A 51 -1.60 -36.13 4.59
C CYS A 51 -1.29 -34.78 5.25
N TYR A 52 -0.51 -34.77 6.34
CA TYR A 52 -0.07 -33.52 6.97
C TYR A 52 0.82 -32.68 6.04
N PHE A 53 1.70 -33.32 5.29
CA PHE A 53 2.53 -32.60 4.31
C PHE A 53 1.69 -31.90 3.23
N TYR A 54 0.65 -32.58 2.72
CA TYR A 54 -0.20 -32.02 1.66
C TYR A 54 -1.22 -30.98 2.16
N ILE A 55 -1.58 -30.97 3.44
CA ILE A 55 -2.35 -29.86 4.03
C ILE A 55 -1.45 -28.71 4.51
N GLN A 56 -0.13 -28.81 4.26
CA GLN A 56 0.90 -27.82 4.63
C GLN A 56 1.13 -27.67 6.16
N ASP A 57 0.71 -28.63 6.95
CA ASP A 57 1.10 -28.73 8.35
C ASP A 57 2.44 -29.47 8.47
N PHE A 58 3.49 -28.77 8.05
CA PHE A 58 4.83 -29.33 7.90
C PHE A 58 5.48 -29.73 9.25
N ALA A 59 5.12 -29.06 10.32
CA ALA A 59 5.61 -29.39 11.65
C ALA A 59 5.14 -30.77 12.11
N ASN A 60 3.84 -31.05 11.97
CA ASN A 60 3.30 -32.38 12.26
C ASN A 60 3.81 -33.42 11.26
N ALA A 61 3.91 -33.10 9.98
CA ALA A 61 4.51 -34.00 8.99
C ALA A 61 5.94 -34.40 9.38
N ALA A 62 6.80 -33.44 9.76
CA ALA A 62 8.16 -33.68 10.23
C ALA A 62 8.19 -34.60 11.46
N SER A 63 7.34 -34.37 12.44
CA SER A 63 7.25 -35.22 13.64
C SER A 63 6.91 -36.69 13.32
N TYR A 64 5.95 -36.92 12.42
CA TYR A 64 5.59 -38.29 12.01
C TYR A 64 6.67 -38.95 11.16
N TYR A 65 7.33 -38.21 10.26
CA TYR A 65 8.48 -38.74 9.51
C TYR A 65 9.69 -38.99 10.43
N GLU A 66 9.92 -38.20 11.47
CA GLU A 66 10.95 -38.47 12.47
C GLU A 66 10.69 -39.81 13.19
N GLN A 67 9.46 -40.07 13.63
CA GLN A 67 9.08 -41.35 14.23
C GLN A 67 9.34 -42.51 13.27
N LEU A 68 9.01 -42.35 11.98
CA LEU A 68 9.29 -43.35 10.97
C LEU A 68 10.78 -43.60 10.77
N THR A 69 11.62 -42.58 10.79
CA THR A 69 13.08 -42.71 10.68
C THR A 69 13.70 -43.42 11.89
N GLN A 70 13.11 -43.22 13.08
CA GLN A 70 13.53 -43.93 14.31
C GLN A 70 13.14 -45.42 14.30
N MET A 71 11.92 -45.73 13.80
CA MET A 71 11.43 -47.10 13.71
C MET A 71 12.04 -47.90 12.56
N TYR A 72 12.36 -47.22 11.45
CA TYR A 72 12.87 -47.85 10.21
C TYR A 72 14.14 -47.10 9.72
N PRO A 73 15.26 -47.20 10.44
CA PRO A 73 16.47 -46.42 10.13
C PRO A 73 17.14 -46.82 8.81
N GLU A 74 16.80 -47.98 8.25
CA GLU A 74 17.36 -48.46 6.97
C GLU A 74 16.68 -47.84 5.76
N ASP A 75 15.50 -47.24 5.94
CA ASP A 75 14.73 -46.63 4.85
C ASP A 75 15.11 -45.15 4.68
N ASN A 76 15.95 -44.87 3.69
CA ASN A 76 16.44 -43.54 3.44
C ASN A 76 15.40 -42.59 2.81
N ASP A 77 14.32 -43.11 2.25
CA ASP A 77 13.23 -42.28 1.73
C ASP A 77 12.51 -41.52 2.87
N TYR A 78 12.29 -42.17 4.03
CA TYR A 78 11.71 -41.48 5.17
C TYR A 78 12.63 -40.39 5.72
N LYS A 79 13.95 -40.58 5.70
CA LYS A 79 14.90 -39.53 6.06
C LYS A 79 14.83 -38.32 5.10
N LEU A 80 14.69 -38.60 3.79
CA LEU A 80 14.53 -37.54 2.82
C LEU A 80 13.22 -36.77 3.01
N TYR A 81 12.09 -37.46 3.21
CA TYR A 81 10.79 -36.81 3.47
C TYR A 81 10.79 -36.03 4.79
N HIS A 82 11.47 -36.52 5.83
CA HIS A 82 11.69 -35.77 7.06
C HIS A 82 12.43 -34.47 6.81
N ILE A 83 13.53 -34.49 6.05
CA ILE A 83 14.30 -33.31 5.72
C ILE A 83 13.47 -32.31 4.89
N GLN A 84 12.70 -32.81 3.92
CA GLN A 84 11.81 -31.97 3.13
C GLN A 84 10.75 -31.29 4.00
N SER A 85 10.19 -32.03 4.97
CA SER A 85 9.20 -31.48 5.90
C SER A 85 9.81 -30.43 6.84
N LEU A 86 11.03 -30.65 7.35
CA LEU A 86 11.75 -29.67 8.13
C LEU A 86 12.07 -28.40 7.34
N TYR A 87 12.48 -28.56 6.07
CA TYR A 87 12.73 -27.42 5.18
C TYR A 87 11.48 -26.58 4.97
N GLN A 88 10.36 -27.21 4.67
CA GLN A 88 9.08 -26.53 4.49
C GLN A 88 8.53 -25.89 5.79
N ALA A 89 8.87 -26.48 6.95
CA ALA A 89 8.57 -25.93 8.28
C ALA A 89 9.51 -24.77 8.66
N CYS A 90 10.41 -24.34 7.78
CA CYS A 90 11.43 -23.31 8.03
C CYS A 90 12.44 -23.65 9.14
N MET A 91 12.57 -24.94 9.50
CA MET A 91 13.54 -25.46 10.48
C MET A 91 14.88 -25.76 9.78
N TYR A 92 15.50 -24.70 9.25
CA TYR A 92 16.63 -24.82 8.31
C TYR A 92 17.88 -25.46 8.90
N GLU A 93 18.22 -25.17 10.16
CA GLU A 93 19.41 -25.72 10.81
C GLU A 93 19.29 -27.24 11.01
N GLU A 94 18.14 -27.70 11.50
CA GLU A 94 17.85 -29.11 11.70
C GLU A 94 17.81 -29.86 10.36
N ALA A 95 17.15 -29.27 9.36
CA ALA A 95 17.12 -29.80 8.00
C ALA A 95 18.55 -29.95 7.41
N TYR A 96 19.41 -28.95 7.59
CA TYR A 96 20.78 -29.00 7.09
C TYR A 96 21.64 -30.08 7.77
N GLN A 97 21.50 -30.24 9.09
CA GLN A 97 22.19 -31.30 9.84
C GLN A 97 21.72 -32.70 9.41
N ALA A 98 20.42 -32.86 9.18
CA ALA A 98 19.86 -34.12 8.67
C ALA A 98 20.32 -34.40 7.22
N CYS A 99 20.42 -33.37 6.36
CA CYS A 99 21.01 -33.48 5.04
C CYS A 99 22.44 -34.04 5.08
N ASN A 100 23.30 -33.53 5.98
CA ASN A 100 24.70 -33.98 6.08
C ASN A 100 24.82 -35.48 6.43
N LYS A 101 23.91 -36.00 7.24
CA LYS A 101 23.86 -37.42 7.55
C LYS A 101 23.44 -38.29 6.35
N LEU A 102 22.50 -37.81 5.53
CA LEU A 102 22.02 -38.57 4.36
C LEU A 102 22.92 -38.40 3.13
N ALA A 103 23.76 -37.35 3.10
CA ALA A 103 24.69 -37.09 1.99
C ALA A 103 25.78 -38.18 1.80
N GLU A 104 26.02 -39.03 2.82
CA GLU A 104 26.94 -40.16 2.75
C GLU A 104 26.43 -41.28 1.82
N GLU A 105 25.11 -41.35 1.54
CA GLU A 105 24.51 -42.35 0.68
C GLU A 105 24.58 -41.91 -0.80
N PRO A 106 25.22 -42.71 -1.68
CA PRO A 106 25.46 -42.33 -3.08
C PRO A 106 24.22 -42.05 -3.88
N ASP A 107 23.14 -42.85 -3.68
CA ASP A 107 21.90 -42.77 -4.43
C ASP A 107 21.06 -41.51 -4.11
N TYR A 108 21.27 -40.93 -2.93
CA TYR A 108 20.59 -39.75 -2.45
C TYR A 108 21.37 -38.44 -2.58
N LYS A 109 22.69 -38.55 -2.89
CA LYS A 109 23.63 -37.43 -2.91
C LYS A 109 23.15 -36.24 -3.74
N GLU A 110 22.64 -36.48 -4.95
CA GLU A 110 22.19 -35.40 -5.82
C GLU A 110 20.94 -34.70 -5.28
N ARG A 111 19.94 -35.47 -4.79
CA ARG A 111 18.73 -34.93 -4.17
C ARG A 111 19.03 -34.14 -2.91
N VAL A 112 19.94 -34.66 -2.09
CA VAL A 112 20.38 -33.98 -0.84
C VAL A 112 21.15 -32.71 -1.17
N THR A 113 22.03 -32.69 -2.18
CA THR A 113 22.76 -31.48 -2.60
C THR A 113 21.80 -30.39 -3.08
N LYS A 114 20.75 -30.74 -3.85
CA LYS A 114 19.71 -29.78 -4.24
C LYS A 114 18.98 -29.19 -3.02
N LEU A 115 18.66 -30.05 -2.05
CA LEU A 115 17.96 -29.61 -0.83
C LEU A 115 18.87 -28.76 0.07
N GLN A 116 20.15 -29.10 0.20
CA GLN A 116 21.13 -28.25 0.86
C GLN A 116 21.27 -26.88 0.18
N ALA A 117 21.27 -26.84 -1.15
CA ALA A 117 21.28 -25.58 -1.90
C ALA A 117 20.03 -24.74 -1.63
N ALA A 118 18.85 -25.37 -1.59
CA ALA A 118 17.59 -24.70 -1.26
C ALA A 118 17.59 -24.15 0.19
N ILE A 119 18.08 -24.91 1.15
CA ILE A 119 18.22 -24.47 2.54
C ILE A 119 19.15 -23.25 2.63
N LYS A 120 20.32 -23.30 1.99
CA LYS A 120 21.29 -22.18 1.97
C LYS A 120 20.72 -20.94 1.28
N TYR A 121 19.94 -21.13 0.20
CA TYR A 121 19.23 -20.06 -0.47
C TYR A 121 18.21 -19.37 0.48
N SER A 122 17.45 -20.15 1.24
CA SER A 122 16.47 -19.63 2.21
C SER A 122 17.12 -18.95 3.42
N GLN A 123 18.34 -19.39 3.81
CA GLN A 123 19.17 -18.75 4.84
C GLN A 123 19.92 -17.50 4.34
N GLU A 124 19.73 -17.11 3.08
CA GLU A 124 20.40 -15.95 2.44
C GLU A 124 21.92 -16.13 2.25
N ASP A 125 22.44 -17.36 2.39
CA ASP A 125 23.84 -17.71 2.10
C ASP A 125 24.00 -18.04 0.61
N VAL A 126 23.97 -16.99 -0.22
CA VAL A 126 23.98 -17.11 -1.69
C VAL A 126 25.27 -17.76 -2.20
N LEU A 127 26.41 -17.50 -1.55
CA LEU A 127 27.70 -18.06 -1.97
C LEU A 127 27.75 -19.58 -1.79
N SER A 128 27.32 -20.07 -0.62
CA SER A 128 27.29 -21.53 -0.37
C SER A 128 26.25 -22.21 -1.25
N ALA A 129 25.07 -21.59 -1.44
CA ALA A 129 24.05 -22.10 -2.35
C ALA A 129 24.57 -22.23 -3.79
N LYS A 130 25.30 -21.21 -4.30
CA LYS A 130 25.89 -21.21 -5.65
C LYS A 130 26.93 -22.33 -5.83
N ASN A 131 27.76 -22.58 -4.82
CA ASN A 131 28.72 -23.67 -4.85
C ASN A 131 28.05 -25.04 -4.92
N LEU A 132 26.95 -25.23 -4.14
CA LEU A 132 26.17 -26.46 -4.14
C LEU A 132 25.44 -26.69 -5.47
N VAL A 133 24.81 -25.66 -6.04
CA VAL A 133 24.14 -25.75 -7.36
C VAL A 133 25.15 -26.06 -8.47
N ASN A 134 26.36 -25.47 -8.41
CA ASN A 134 27.43 -25.77 -9.37
C ASN A 134 27.97 -27.20 -9.24
N ALA A 135 27.87 -27.81 -8.06
CA ALA A 135 28.25 -29.21 -7.85
C ALA A 135 27.21 -30.22 -8.40
N CYS A 136 25.99 -29.78 -8.71
CA CYS A 136 24.97 -30.62 -9.35
C CYS A 136 25.35 -30.92 -10.81
N SER A 137 24.82 -32.05 -11.35
CA SER A 137 25.03 -32.46 -12.73
C SER A 137 24.69 -31.37 -13.75
N SER A 138 25.54 -31.20 -14.78
CA SER A 138 25.25 -30.23 -15.86
C SER A 138 24.09 -30.67 -16.78
N SER A 139 23.71 -31.94 -16.71
CA SER A 139 22.53 -32.46 -17.46
C SER A 139 21.20 -32.28 -16.73
N ASP A 140 21.23 -31.79 -15.49
CA ASP A 140 20.05 -31.57 -14.69
C ASP A 140 19.31 -30.29 -15.13
N PRO A 141 18.04 -30.39 -15.58
CA PRO A 141 17.27 -29.24 -16.02
C PRO A 141 16.99 -28.22 -14.90
N ASP A 142 16.99 -28.67 -13.63
CA ASP A 142 16.73 -27.80 -12.48
C ASP A 142 17.93 -26.91 -12.13
N ARG A 143 19.14 -27.31 -12.58
CA ARG A 143 20.37 -26.56 -12.29
C ARG A 143 20.32 -25.14 -12.86
N ASP A 144 19.91 -24.98 -14.13
CA ASP A 144 19.82 -23.66 -14.76
C ASP A 144 18.72 -22.80 -14.11
N VAL A 145 17.63 -23.40 -13.69
CA VAL A 145 16.55 -22.72 -12.95
C VAL A 145 17.08 -22.21 -11.60
N ASN A 146 17.78 -23.07 -10.84
CA ASN A 146 18.34 -22.71 -9.55
C ASN A 146 19.43 -21.64 -9.67
N LEU A 147 20.26 -21.69 -10.73
CA LEU A 147 21.21 -20.60 -11.03
C LEU A 147 20.46 -19.29 -11.36
N GLY A 148 19.38 -19.33 -12.11
CA GLY A 148 18.52 -18.17 -12.36
C GLY A 148 17.99 -17.55 -11.07
N CYS A 149 17.52 -18.37 -10.11
CA CYS A 149 17.08 -17.90 -8.79
C CYS A 149 18.20 -17.22 -7.99
N LEU A 150 19.41 -17.76 -8.05
CA LEU A 150 20.58 -17.16 -7.39
C LEU A 150 20.99 -15.84 -8.04
N LEU A 151 21.00 -15.76 -9.38
CA LEU A 151 21.27 -14.53 -10.12
C LEU A 151 20.22 -13.45 -9.81
N TYR A 152 18.94 -13.84 -9.70
CA TYR A 152 17.88 -12.94 -9.28
C TYR A 152 18.13 -12.35 -7.88
N LYS A 153 18.56 -13.18 -6.94
CA LYS A 153 18.90 -12.75 -5.57
C LYS A 153 20.14 -11.85 -5.50
N ASP A 154 21.11 -12.07 -6.41
CA ASP A 154 22.29 -11.22 -6.60
C ASP A 154 21.97 -9.88 -7.30
N GLY A 155 20.74 -9.69 -7.77
CA GLY A 155 20.32 -8.47 -8.49
C GLY A 155 20.62 -8.48 -10.00
N ASN A 156 21.15 -9.56 -10.55
CA ASN A 156 21.45 -9.73 -11.98
C ASN A 156 20.22 -10.22 -12.73
N TYR A 157 19.21 -9.36 -12.86
CA TYR A 157 17.89 -9.73 -13.39
C TYR A 157 17.91 -10.11 -14.87
N GLU A 158 18.78 -9.51 -15.68
CA GLU A 158 18.92 -9.81 -17.11
C GLU A 158 19.43 -11.24 -17.33
N GLU A 159 20.54 -11.61 -16.66
CA GLU A 159 21.11 -12.96 -16.73
C GLU A 159 20.14 -14.01 -16.16
N ALA A 160 19.42 -13.67 -15.07
CA ALA A 160 18.40 -14.54 -14.49
C ALA A 160 17.24 -14.79 -15.49
N LEU A 161 16.80 -13.74 -16.18
CA LEU A 161 15.76 -13.83 -17.20
C LEU A 161 16.17 -14.73 -18.36
N GLU A 162 17.41 -14.63 -18.85
CA GLU A 162 17.94 -15.51 -19.87
C GLU A 162 17.89 -16.99 -19.46
N LYS A 163 18.22 -17.29 -18.19
CA LYS A 163 18.14 -18.65 -17.65
C LYS A 163 16.71 -19.15 -17.58
N PHE A 164 15.76 -18.36 -17.09
CA PHE A 164 14.36 -18.76 -17.00
C PHE A 164 13.71 -18.89 -18.38
N THR A 165 14.01 -18.02 -19.33
CA THR A 165 13.49 -18.11 -20.70
C THR A 165 14.06 -19.31 -21.45
N SER A 166 15.34 -19.62 -21.27
CA SER A 166 15.94 -20.86 -21.79
C SER A 166 15.29 -22.10 -21.19
N ALA A 167 15.02 -22.11 -19.89
CA ALA A 167 14.33 -23.20 -19.23
C ALA A 167 12.89 -23.37 -19.76
N LEU A 168 12.15 -22.28 -19.99
CA LEU A 168 10.82 -22.31 -20.61
C LEU A 168 10.83 -22.88 -22.02
N GLN A 169 11.87 -22.57 -22.82
CA GLN A 169 12.02 -23.11 -24.17
C GLN A 169 12.32 -24.63 -24.17
N ASN A 170 13.15 -25.07 -23.21
CA ASN A 170 13.58 -26.46 -23.14
C ASN A 170 12.55 -27.39 -22.49
N GLN A 171 11.89 -26.93 -21.43
CA GLN A 171 10.97 -27.75 -20.61
C GLN A 171 9.51 -27.52 -20.96
N GLY A 172 9.20 -26.56 -21.85
CA GLY A 172 7.86 -26.11 -22.13
C GLY A 172 7.32 -25.13 -21.07
N PHE A 173 6.08 -24.71 -21.25
CA PHE A 173 5.45 -23.78 -20.32
C PHE A 173 5.20 -24.46 -18.97
N LYS A 174 5.82 -23.90 -17.95
CA LYS A 174 5.57 -24.21 -16.52
C LYS A 174 5.21 -22.92 -15.80
N PRO A 175 4.11 -22.88 -15.02
CA PRO A 175 3.64 -21.65 -14.37
C PRO A 175 4.72 -20.96 -13.52
N TYR A 176 5.44 -21.72 -12.68
CA TYR A 176 6.49 -21.17 -11.82
C TYR A 176 7.67 -20.55 -12.59
N LEU A 177 8.04 -21.12 -13.77
CA LEU A 177 9.09 -20.53 -14.62
C LEU A 177 8.63 -19.22 -15.26
N ALA A 178 7.39 -19.20 -15.73
CA ALA A 178 6.76 -17.99 -16.28
C ALA A 178 6.66 -16.89 -15.22
N TYR A 179 6.32 -17.27 -14.00
CA TYR A 179 6.29 -16.35 -12.86
C TYR A 179 7.68 -15.79 -12.51
N ASN A 180 8.72 -16.62 -12.49
CA ASN A 180 10.10 -16.16 -12.24
C ASN A 180 10.56 -15.17 -13.33
N ALA A 181 10.21 -15.42 -14.60
CA ALA A 181 10.48 -14.50 -15.69
C ALA A 181 9.71 -13.17 -15.50
N ALA A 182 8.43 -13.24 -15.09
CA ALA A 182 7.63 -12.06 -14.77
C ALA A 182 8.23 -11.22 -13.64
N LEU A 183 8.77 -11.87 -12.60
CA LEU A 183 9.46 -11.20 -11.49
C LEU A 183 10.73 -10.47 -11.97
N CYS A 184 11.52 -11.07 -12.88
CA CYS A 184 12.68 -10.40 -13.45
C CYS A 184 12.29 -9.11 -14.18
N TYR A 185 11.27 -9.18 -15.04
CA TYR A 185 10.73 -7.99 -15.72
C TYR A 185 10.20 -6.95 -14.75
N TYR A 186 9.51 -7.36 -13.69
CA TYR A 186 9.04 -6.45 -12.64
C TYR A 186 10.19 -5.69 -11.97
N ARG A 187 11.27 -6.38 -11.61
CA ARG A 187 12.47 -5.77 -10.99
C ARG A 187 13.20 -4.83 -11.95
N MET A 188 13.18 -5.11 -13.25
CA MET A 188 13.70 -4.21 -14.29
C MET A 188 12.77 -3.04 -14.62
N LYS A 189 11.64 -2.92 -13.93
CA LYS A 189 10.58 -1.92 -14.18
C LYS A 189 9.95 -2.03 -15.59
N GLU A 190 10.08 -3.16 -16.24
CA GLU A 190 9.44 -3.49 -17.52
C GLU A 190 8.06 -4.14 -17.30
N TYR A 191 7.09 -3.32 -16.93
CA TYR A 191 5.78 -3.79 -16.47
C TYR A 191 4.94 -4.45 -17.58
N GLY A 192 5.05 -4.00 -18.84
CA GLY A 192 4.30 -4.57 -19.97
C GLY A 192 4.57 -6.06 -20.18
N PRO A 193 5.83 -6.50 -20.39
CA PRO A 193 6.19 -7.91 -20.46
C PRO A 193 5.81 -8.71 -19.22
N SER A 194 5.99 -8.14 -18.02
CA SER A 194 5.62 -8.79 -16.76
C SER A 194 4.12 -9.10 -16.70
N LEU A 195 3.26 -8.13 -17.01
CA LEU A 195 1.80 -8.32 -17.08
C LEU A 195 1.39 -9.40 -18.10
N LYS A 196 2.10 -9.48 -19.23
CA LYS A 196 1.84 -10.51 -20.24
C LYS A 196 2.09 -11.91 -19.69
N TYR A 197 3.21 -12.13 -18.99
CA TYR A 197 3.47 -13.43 -18.36
C TYR A 197 2.45 -13.75 -17.27
N CYS A 198 2.03 -12.78 -16.47
CA CYS A 198 0.96 -12.96 -15.49
C CYS A 198 -0.37 -13.36 -16.18
N ALA A 199 -0.72 -12.69 -17.28
CA ALA A 199 -1.92 -13.02 -18.06
C ALA A 199 -1.86 -14.44 -18.63
N ASP A 200 -0.71 -14.84 -19.16
CA ASP A 200 -0.50 -16.21 -19.69
C ASP A 200 -0.67 -17.29 -18.59
N ILE A 201 -0.18 -17.02 -17.37
CA ILE A 201 -0.35 -17.93 -16.21
C ILE A 201 -1.81 -18.02 -15.83
N ILE A 202 -2.49 -16.88 -15.70
CA ILE A 202 -3.90 -16.80 -15.29
C ILE A 202 -4.79 -17.49 -16.34
N GLU A 203 -4.60 -17.17 -17.62
CA GLU A 203 -5.42 -17.77 -18.71
C GLU A 203 -5.27 -19.29 -18.75
N LYS A 204 -4.04 -19.81 -18.67
CA LYS A 204 -3.81 -21.26 -18.69
C LYS A 204 -4.27 -21.94 -17.41
N GLY A 205 -3.98 -21.34 -16.24
CA GLY A 205 -4.41 -21.88 -14.97
C GLY A 205 -5.92 -22.04 -14.86
N ILE A 206 -6.70 -21.05 -15.30
CA ILE A 206 -8.16 -21.11 -15.31
C ILE A 206 -8.67 -22.08 -16.37
N ARG A 207 -8.01 -22.18 -17.53
CA ARG A 207 -8.40 -23.11 -18.60
C ARG A 207 -8.21 -24.56 -18.21
N ASP A 208 -7.06 -24.86 -17.59
CA ASP A 208 -6.68 -26.21 -17.20
C ASP A 208 -7.39 -26.65 -15.91
N HIS A 209 -7.73 -25.71 -15.03
CA HIS A 209 -8.39 -25.92 -13.75
C HIS A 209 -9.60 -24.99 -13.56
N PRO A 210 -10.73 -25.27 -14.26
CA PRO A 210 -11.94 -24.44 -14.15
C PRO A 210 -12.53 -24.38 -12.74
N GLU A 211 -12.23 -25.36 -11.88
CA GLU A 211 -12.63 -25.40 -10.47
C GLU A 211 -11.99 -24.30 -9.62
N LEU A 212 -10.86 -23.72 -10.08
CA LEU A 212 -10.21 -22.59 -9.46
C LEU A 212 -10.73 -21.25 -10.02
N SER A 213 -11.63 -21.30 -11.02
CA SER A 213 -12.17 -20.09 -11.61
C SER A 213 -12.93 -19.29 -10.56
N ILE A 214 -12.63 -18.06 -10.55
CA ILE A 214 -13.16 -17.05 -9.70
C ILE A 214 -14.67 -17.01 -9.87
N GLY A 215 -15.36 -17.02 -8.75
CA GLY A 215 -16.78 -16.88 -8.78
C GLY A 215 -17.15 -15.62 -9.53
N MET A 216 -17.70 -15.77 -10.76
CA MET A 216 -18.65 -14.77 -11.17
C MET A 216 -19.55 -14.58 -9.96
N GLN A 217 -19.54 -13.38 -9.38
CA GLN A 217 -20.48 -13.00 -8.34
C GLN A 217 -21.88 -13.10 -8.91
N THR A 218 -22.43 -14.31 -8.87
CA THR A 218 -23.85 -14.50 -9.00
C THR A 218 -24.42 -14.05 -7.67
N GLU A 219 -25.05 -12.90 -7.67
CA GLU A 219 -25.76 -12.38 -6.51
C GLU A 219 -26.54 -13.49 -5.83
N GLY A 220 -26.20 -13.75 -4.55
CA GLY A 220 -26.94 -14.69 -3.71
C GLY A 220 -26.38 -16.12 -3.57
N ILE A 221 -25.23 -16.46 -4.13
CA ILE A 221 -24.57 -17.76 -3.89
C ILE A 221 -23.35 -17.51 -2.99
N GLU A 222 -23.30 -18.17 -1.82
CA GLU A 222 -22.10 -18.20 -1.01
C GLU A 222 -20.95 -18.81 -1.83
N VAL A 223 -19.91 -18.01 -2.10
CA VAL A 223 -18.73 -18.49 -2.82
C VAL A 223 -17.99 -19.45 -1.92
N ARG A 224 -17.93 -20.72 -2.31
CA ARG A 224 -17.23 -21.74 -1.54
C ARG A 224 -15.72 -21.53 -1.67
N SER A 225 -15.00 -21.51 -0.53
CA SER A 225 -13.54 -21.47 -0.54
C SER A 225 -12.95 -22.66 -1.30
N VAL A 226 -11.95 -22.38 -2.15
CA VAL A 226 -11.16 -23.41 -2.84
C VAL A 226 -10.16 -24.05 -1.87
N GLY A 227 -9.78 -23.36 -0.80
CA GLY A 227 -8.75 -23.75 0.14
C GLY A 227 -7.34 -23.74 -0.45
N ASN A 228 -6.35 -24.08 0.36
CA ASN A 228 -4.96 -24.22 -0.09
C ASN A 228 -4.72 -25.62 -0.66
N THR A 229 -5.21 -25.85 -1.88
CA THR A 229 -5.04 -27.13 -2.59
C THR A 229 -3.70 -27.19 -3.31
N LEU A 230 -3.17 -28.41 -3.50
CA LEU A 230 -1.95 -28.62 -4.28
C LEU A 230 -2.09 -28.02 -5.70
N THR A 231 -3.25 -28.20 -6.33
CA THR A 231 -3.56 -27.66 -7.65
C THR A 231 -3.42 -26.14 -7.69
N LEU A 232 -3.87 -25.43 -6.65
CA LEU A 232 -3.72 -23.97 -6.56
C LEU A 232 -2.24 -23.56 -6.54
N HIS A 233 -1.40 -24.32 -5.82
CA HIS A 233 0.05 -24.05 -5.78
C HIS A 233 0.75 -24.36 -7.09
N GLU A 234 0.41 -25.48 -7.76
CA GLU A 234 1.02 -25.87 -9.03
C GLU A 234 0.70 -24.90 -10.16
N THR A 235 -0.45 -24.23 -10.10
CA THR A 235 -0.88 -23.25 -11.11
C THR A 235 -0.22 -21.88 -10.96
N SER A 236 0.40 -21.57 -9.82
CA SER A 236 0.97 -20.24 -9.49
C SER A 236 -0.03 -19.07 -9.72
N LEU A 237 -1.33 -19.34 -9.60
CA LEU A 237 -2.36 -18.32 -9.80
C LEU A 237 -2.30 -17.22 -8.74
N THR A 238 -2.13 -17.62 -7.48
CA THR A 238 -2.05 -16.69 -6.36
C THR A 238 -0.89 -15.71 -6.55
N GLU A 239 0.27 -16.23 -6.92
CA GLU A 239 1.48 -15.46 -7.17
C GLU A 239 1.31 -14.51 -8.36
N ALA A 240 0.69 -14.99 -9.44
CA ALA A 240 0.45 -14.18 -10.64
C ALA A 240 -0.52 -13.02 -10.37
N PHE A 241 -1.61 -13.24 -9.62
CA PHE A 241 -2.54 -12.18 -9.24
C PHE A 241 -1.91 -11.18 -8.28
N ASN A 242 -1.13 -11.63 -7.30
CA ASN A 242 -0.39 -10.75 -6.40
C ASN A 242 0.61 -9.86 -7.14
N LEU A 243 1.34 -10.43 -8.10
CA LEU A 243 2.27 -9.66 -8.92
C LEU A 243 1.54 -8.68 -9.84
N LYS A 244 0.42 -9.09 -10.45
CA LYS A 244 -0.44 -8.18 -11.23
C LYS A 244 -0.91 -7.00 -10.37
N ALA A 245 -1.41 -7.27 -9.17
CA ALA A 245 -1.84 -6.22 -8.24
C ALA A 245 -0.69 -5.27 -7.87
N ALA A 246 0.51 -5.79 -7.60
CA ALA A 246 1.69 -4.99 -7.30
C ALA A 246 2.13 -4.11 -8.48
N ILE A 247 2.06 -4.61 -9.71
CA ILE A 247 2.38 -3.84 -10.93
C ILE A 247 1.36 -2.72 -11.14
N GLU A 248 0.06 -3.02 -11.06
CA GLU A 248 -1.00 -2.02 -11.22
C GLU A 248 -0.93 -0.94 -10.14
N TYR A 249 -0.57 -1.32 -8.91
CA TYR A 249 -0.28 -0.38 -7.83
C TYR A 249 0.88 0.57 -8.18
N GLN A 250 1.99 0.06 -8.75
CA GLN A 250 3.12 0.88 -9.19
C GLN A 250 2.74 1.81 -10.34
N LEU A 251 1.85 1.37 -11.23
CA LEU A 251 1.29 2.17 -12.31
C LEU A 251 0.22 3.17 -11.85
N LYS A 252 -0.11 3.19 -10.54
CA LYS A 252 -1.16 4.00 -9.90
C LYS A 252 -2.59 3.70 -10.38
N ASN A 253 -2.81 2.50 -10.94
CA ASN A 253 -4.12 1.99 -11.32
C ASN A 253 -4.77 1.26 -10.13
N MET A 254 -5.26 2.02 -9.15
CA MET A 254 -5.77 1.43 -7.91
C MET A 254 -6.97 0.51 -8.12
N ASP A 255 -7.84 0.82 -9.08
CA ASP A 255 -9.01 0.00 -9.40
C ASP A 255 -8.61 -1.35 -9.99
N ALA A 256 -7.68 -1.37 -10.95
CA ALA A 256 -7.14 -2.60 -11.53
C ALA A 256 -6.37 -3.44 -10.49
N ALA A 257 -5.68 -2.81 -9.55
CA ALA A 257 -5.00 -3.50 -8.45
C ALA A 257 -6.00 -4.17 -7.50
N ARG A 258 -7.12 -3.50 -7.16
CA ARG A 258 -8.21 -4.10 -6.37
C ARG A 258 -8.88 -5.24 -7.11
N GLU A 259 -9.19 -5.05 -8.40
CA GLU A 259 -9.78 -6.08 -9.25
C GLU A 259 -8.88 -7.34 -9.26
N ALA A 260 -7.57 -7.19 -9.42
CA ALA A 260 -6.64 -8.30 -9.38
C ALA A 260 -6.67 -9.08 -8.05
N LEU A 261 -6.84 -8.41 -6.91
CA LEU A 261 -6.95 -9.07 -5.60
C LEU A 261 -8.33 -9.70 -5.35
N THR A 262 -9.40 -9.15 -5.94
CA THR A 262 -10.75 -9.74 -5.86
C THR A 262 -10.95 -10.88 -6.83
N ASP A 263 -10.26 -10.86 -7.97
CA ASP A 263 -10.29 -11.88 -8.99
C ASP A 263 -9.51 -13.16 -8.64
N MET A 264 -8.81 -13.18 -7.51
CA MET A 264 -8.13 -14.38 -7.03
C MET A 264 -9.09 -15.53 -6.73
N PRO A 265 -8.62 -16.79 -6.84
CA PRO A 265 -9.37 -17.94 -6.36
C PRO A 265 -9.88 -17.71 -4.93
N PRO A 266 -11.19 -17.87 -4.67
CA PRO A 266 -11.79 -17.51 -3.39
C PRO A 266 -11.25 -18.40 -2.26
N ARG A 267 -10.72 -17.77 -1.21
CA ARG A 267 -10.21 -18.44 -0.01
C ARG A 267 -10.75 -17.76 1.24
N ALA A 268 -10.89 -18.53 2.31
CA ALA A 268 -11.22 -17.96 3.61
C ALA A 268 -10.03 -17.14 4.14
N GLU A 269 -10.27 -16.14 4.97
CA GLU A 269 -9.23 -15.22 5.46
C GLU A 269 -8.06 -15.94 6.14
N TYR A 270 -8.36 -16.98 6.92
CA TYR A 270 -7.34 -17.81 7.59
C TYR A 270 -6.56 -18.74 6.65
N GLU A 271 -6.96 -18.85 5.38
CA GLU A 271 -6.29 -19.63 4.33
C GLU A 271 -5.42 -18.75 3.43
N LEU A 272 -5.48 -17.42 3.60
CA LEU A 272 -4.72 -16.50 2.76
C LEU A 272 -3.23 -16.57 3.09
N ASP A 273 -2.42 -16.51 2.04
CA ASP A 273 -0.97 -16.39 2.17
C ASP A 273 -0.54 -14.98 2.61
N ALA A 274 0.64 -14.90 3.21
CA ALA A 274 1.16 -13.65 3.79
C ALA A 274 1.28 -12.52 2.76
N VAL A 275 1.61 -12.83 1.50
CA VAL A 275 1.72 -11.82 0.43
C VAL A 275 0.36 -11.25 0.06
N THR A 276 -0.66 -12.10 -0.06
CA THR A 276 -2.04 -11.66 -0.32
C THR A 276 -2.58 -10.79 0.81
N LEU A 277 -2.38 -11.20 2.08
CA LEU A 277 -2.76 -10.39 3.25
C LEU A 277 -2.06 -9.03 3.26
N HIS A 278 -0.76 -9.00 2.93
CA HIS A 278 0.01 -7.76 2.83
C HIS A 278 -0.54 -6.82 1.75
N ASN A 279 -0.78 -7.35 0.54
CA ASN A 279 -1.29 -6.56 -0.57
C ASN A 279 -2.71 -6.04 -0.29
N GLN A 280 -3.58 -6.88 0.29
CA GLN A 280 -4.92 -6.46 0.71
C GLN A 280 -4.85 -5.37 1.78
N ALA A 281 -3.96 -5.50 2.78
CA ALA A 281 -3.77 -4.48 3.79
C ALA A 281 -3.41 -3.13 3.17
N LEU A 282 -2.46 -3.09 2.22
CA LEU A 282 -2.06 -1.86 1.54
C LEU A 282 -3.21 -1.24 0.72
N MET A 283 -4.02 -2.06 0.06
CA MET A 283 -5.15 -1.59 -0.76
C MET A 283 -6.33 -1.09 0.09
N ASN A 284 -6.54 -1.66 1.27
CA ASN A 284 -7.65 -1.28 2.15
C ASN A 284 -7.37 0.00 2.95
N PHE A 285 -6.12 0.46 3.01
CA PHE A 285 -5.74 1.65 3.80
C PHE A 285 -6.53 2.91 3.49
N GLU A 286 -6.98 3.10 2.26
CA GLU A 286 -7.75 4.29 1.88
C GLU A 286 -9.19 4.27 2.41
N HIS A 287 -9.77 3.07 2.63
CA HIS A 287 -11.17 2.90 3.01
C HIS A 287 -11.33 2.39 4.44
N GLN A 288 -10.48 1.47 4.86
CA GLN A 288 -10.52 0.80 6.17
C GLN A 288 -9.10 0.71 6.77
N PRO A 289 -8.52 1.84 7.23
CA PRO A 289 -7.15 1.87 7.73
C PRO A 289 -6.91 0.96 8.94
N SER A 290 -7.90 0.82 9.85
CA SER A 290 -7.82 -0.05 11.03
C SER A 290 -7.56 -1.50 10.64
N GLU A 291 -8.35 -2.04 9.71
CA GLU A 291 -8.18 -3.41 9.20
C GLU A 291 -6.80 -3.60 8.53
N GLY A 292 -6.34 -2.59 7.80
CA GLY A 292 -5.00 -2.59 7.19
C GLY A 292 -3.89 -2.70 8.24
N PHE A 293 -3.96 -1.94 9.33
CA PHE A 293 -3.00 -2.01 10.42
C PHE A 293 -3.05 -3.36 11.15
N GLU A 294 -4.23 -3.88 11.47
CA GLU A 294 -4.40 -5.19 12.12
C GLU A 294 -3.76 -6.32 11.29
N LYS A 295 -4.00 -6.34 9.98
CA LYS A 295 -3.41 -7.33 9.07
C LYS A 295 -1.87 -7.24 9.03
N LEU A 296 -1.30 -6.02 8.97
CA LEU A 296 0.16 -5.86 8.96
C LEU A 296 0.78 -6.22 10.32
N GLN A 297 0.15 -5.88 11.44
CA GLN A 297 0.60 -6.30 12.77
C GLN A 297 0.55 -7.82 12.94
N PHE A 298 -0.54 -8.45 12.48
CA PHE A 298 -0.66 -9.91 12.47
C PHE A 298 0.47 -10.56 11.68
N LEU A 299 0.81 -10.01 10.50
CA LEU A 299 1.89 -10.52 9.66
C LEU A 299 3.25 -10.45 10.35
N LEU A 300 3.53 -9.42 11.15
CA LEU A 300 4.80 -9.32 11.89
C LEU A 300 4.98 -10.43 12.93
N GLN A 301 3.89 -11.05 13.39
CA GLN A 301 3.92 -12.16 14.33
C GLN A 301 4.11 -13.52 13.64
N GLN A 302 3.97 -13.56 12.31
CA GLN A 302 4.16 -14.76 11.51
C GLN A 302 5.63 -14.96 11.14
N ASN A 303 6.00 -16.20 10.85
CA ASN A 303 7.32 -16.53 10.33
C ASN A 303 7.18 -17.67 9.29
N PRO A 304 7.50 -17.43 8.01
CA PRO A 304 8.00 -16.18 7.39
C PRO A 304 6.89 -15.16 7.08
N PHE A 305 7.27 -13.88 6.96
CA PHE A 305 6.40 -12.80 6.47
C PHE A 305 7.12 -12.03 5.34
N PRO A 306 6.37 -11.28 4.48
CA PRO A 306 6.98 -10.47 3.43
C PRO A 306 7.93 -9.42 4.02
N PRO A 307 9.19 -9.32 3.55
CA PRO A 307 10.20 -8.40 4.11
C PRO A 307 9.74 -6.94 4.16
N GLU A 308 8.95 -6.54 3.17
CA GLU A 308 8.40 -5.19 3.01
C GLU A 308 7.38 -4.81 4.10
N THR A 309 6.79 -5.80 4.78
CA THR A 309 5.76 -5.58 5.83
C THR A 309 6.27 -4.69 6.94
N PHE A 310 7.50 -4.94 7.42
CA PHE A 310 8.10 -4.16 8.51
C PHE A 310 8.34 -2.70 8.14
N ALA A 311 8.86 -2.45 6.95
CA ALA A 311 9.05 -1.09 6.45
C ALA A 311 7.72 -0.37 6.20
N ASN A 312 6.75 -1.07 5.60
CA ASN A 312 5.46 -0.49 5.23
C ASN A 312 4.64 -0.10 6.46
N ILE A 313 4.59 -0.93 7.50
CA ILE A 313 3.84 -0.56 8.72
C ILE A 313 4.44 0.68 9.40
N LEU A 314 5.76 0.78 9.47
CA LEU A 314 6.45 1.95 10.04
C LEU A 314 6.16 3.22 9.21
N LEU A 315 6.24 3.14 7.88
CA LEU A 315 5.93 4.26 6.99
C LEU A 315 4.47 4.69 7.10
N LEU A 316 3.54 3.74 7.22
CA LEU A 316 2.12 4.03 7.36
C LEU A 316 1.81 4.68 8.71
N TYR A 317 2.41 4.21 9.81
CA TYR A 317 2.27 4.90 11.10
C TYR A 317 2.81 6.33 11.04
N CYS A 318 3.98 6.54 10.45
CA CYS A 318 4.53 7.89 10.27
C CYS A 318 3.66 8.77 9.35
N ARG A 319 3.05 8.20 8.31
CA ARG A 319 2.14 8.91 7.40
C ARG A 319 0.87 9.40 8.10
N HIS A 320 0.36 8.62 9.04
CA HIS A 320 -0.85 8.93 9.81
C HIS A 320 -0.57 9.64 11.14
N ASP A 321 0.66 10.13 11.33
CA ASP A 321 1.14 10.85 12.53
C ASP A 321 1.09 10.00 13.84
N PHE A 322 1.06 8.64 13.74
CA PHE A 322 1.16 7.71 14.87
C PHE A 322 2.62 7.39 15.23
N HIS A 323 3.39 8.42 15.54
CA HIS A 323 4.83 8.30 15.76
C HIS A 323 5.19 7.44 16.97
N ASP A 324 4.35 7.44 18.01
CA ASP A 324 4.55 6.65 19.22
C ASP A 324 4.48 5.15 18.92
N LEU A 325 3.48 4.74 18.14
CA LEU A 325 3.35 3.33 17.68
C LEU A 325 4.49 2.91 16.75
N ALA A 326 4.95 3.82 15.89
CA ALA A 326 6.12 3.56 15.05
C ALA A 326 7.38 3.35 15.89
N ALA A 327 7.59 4.16 16.95
CA ALA A 327 8.71 4.03 17.87
C ALA A 327 8.65 2.72 18.66
N GLU A 328 7.47 2.33 19.15
CA GLU A 328 7.23 1.09 19.87
C GLU A 328 7.57 -0.13 19.02
N ILE A 329 7.00 -0.23 17.79
CA ILE A 329 7.30 -1.34 16.88
C ILE A 329 8.78 -1.39 16.50
N LEU A 330 9.43 -0.25 16.30
CA LEU A 330 10.86 -0.19 15.99
C LEU A 330 11.71 -0.70 17.16
N ALA A 331 11.33 -0.39 18.39
CA ALA A 331 12.02 -0.82 19.60
C ALA A 331 11.81 -2.32 19.88
N GLU A 332 10.57 -2.81 19.78
CA GLU A 332 10.24 -4.22 19.99
C GLU A 332 10.92 -5.15 18.97
N ASN A 333 11.05 -4.68 17.72
CA ASN A 333 11.59 -5.44 16.62
C ASN A 333 12.99 -4.96 16.18
N ALA A 334 13.83 -4.54 17.13
CA ALA A 334 15.17 -4.03 16.84
C ALA A 334 16.05 -5.01 16.03
N HIS A 335 15.83 -6.31 16.19
CA HIS A 335 16.54 -7.36 15.42
C HIS A 335 16.17 -7.38 13.93
N LEU A 336 14.93 -6.94 13.57
CA LEU A 336 14.48 -6.87 12.18
C LEU A 336 15.00 -5.61 11.47
N THR A 337 15.38 -4.58 12.23
CA THR A 337 15.84 -3.31 11.69
C THR A 337 17.04 -3.47 10.77
N TYR A 338 18.07 -4.20 11.22
CA TYR A 338 19.27 -4.44 10.42
C TYR A 338 19.05 -5.40 9.25
N LYS A 339 17.99 -6.21 9.31
CA LYS A 339 17.70 -7.21 8.28
C LYS A 339 16.85 -6.63 7.15
N TYR A 340 15.85 -5.83 7.48
CA TYR A 340 14.82 -5.40 6.53
C TYR A 340 14.81 -3.91 6.20
N LEU A 341 15.44 -3.04 7.03
CA LEU A 341 15.55 -1.63 6.72
C LEU A 341 16.90 -1.31 6.07
N THR A 342 16.85 -0.54 4.99
CA THR A 342 18.07 0.08 4.46
C THR A 342 18.57 1.16 5.42
N PRO A 343 19.90 1.44 5.48
CA PRO A 343 20.44 2.50 6.34
C PRO A 343 19.75 3.85 6.11
N TYR A 344 19.45 4.18 4.85
CA TYR A 344 18.70 5.39 4.51
C TYR A 344 17.30 5.41 5.14
N LEU A 345 16.53 4.32 5.00
CA LEU A 345 15.17 4.25 5.50
C LEU A 345 15.12 4.31 7.02
N TYR A 346 16.09 3.66 7.68
CA TYR A 346 16.25 3.73 9.13
C TYR A 346 16.52 5.17 9.59
N ASP A 347 17.55 5.84 9.02
CA ASP A 347 17.90 7.22 9.37
C ASP A 347 16.72 8.18 9.12
N PHE A 348 15.96 7.96 8.05
CA PHE A 348 14.80 8.76 7.71
C PHE A 348 13.65 8.57 8.73
N LEU A 349 13.31 7.32 9.06
CA LEU A 349 12.25 7.00 10.03
C LEU A 349 12.62 7.50 11.42
N ASP A 350 13.89 7.33 11.86
CA ASP A 350 14.39 7.82 13.12
C ASP A 350 14.28 9.36 13.21
N ALA A 351 14.60 10.06 12.13
CA ALA A 351 14.42 11.51 12.07
C ALA A 351 12.95 11.94 12.15
N ILE A 352 12.03 11.24 11.46
CA ILE A 352 10.60 11.54 11.51
C ILE A 352 10.03 11.29 12.91
N ILE A 353 10.38 10.17 13.54
CA ILE A 353 9.94 9.85 14.91
C ILE A 353 10.49 10.88 15.91
N THR A 354 11.77 11.26 15.79
CA THR A 354 12.41 12.26 16.63
C THR A 354 11.73 13.64 16.50
N GLN A 355 11.11 13.96 15.37
CA GLN A 355 10.45 15.23 15.12
C GLN A 355 9.38 15.57 16.18
N GLN A 356 8.71 14.56 16.74
CA GLN A 356 7.65 14.77 17.72
C GLN A 356 8.22 15.24 19.07
N THR A 357 9.35 14.70 19.48
CA THR A 357 9.98 15.01 20.77
C THR A 357 10.94 16.19 20.70
N SER A 358 11.76 16.27 19.64
CA SER A 358 12.77 17.30 19.43
C SER A 358 12.84 17.71 17.95
N PRO A 359 12.06 18.72 17.52
CA PRO A 359 12.08 19.18 16.12
C PRO A 359 13.45 19.67 15.64
N ASN A 360 14.28 20.22 16.54
CA ASN A 360 15.62 20.72 16.19
C ASN A 360 16.59 19.56 15.88
N ASP A 361 16.57 18.50 16.68
CA ASP A 361 17.42 17.33 16.45
C ASP A 361 16.98 16.58 15.19
N ALA A 362 15.66 16.46 14.98
CA ALA A 362 15.09 15.93 13.76
C ALA A 362 15.54 16.71 12.52
N TYR A 363 15.52 18.04 12.60
CA TYR A 363 16.02 18.88 11.52
C TYR A 363 17.50 18.64 11.21
N GLN A 364 18.34 18.50 12.23
CA GLN A 364 19.77 18.21 12.02
C GLN A 364 19.98 16.86 11.35
N LYS A 365 19.30 15.80 11.83
CA LYS A 365 19.34 14.47 11.18
C LYS A 365 18.92 14.53 9.72
N LEU A 366 17.83 15.23 9.42
CA LEU A 366 17.36 15.42 8.05
C LEU A 366 18.31 16.26 7.20
N ASP A 367 18.99 17.28 7.78
CA ASP A 367 19.97 18.11 7.06
C ASP A 367 21.24 17.33 6.71
N GLU A 368 21.69 16.44 7.58
CA GLU A 368 22.77 15.49 7.28
C GLU A 368 22.41 14.54 6.15
N LEU A 369 21.19 13.97 6.18
CA LEU A 369 20.67 13.13 5.09
C LEU A 369 20.58 13.91 3.78
N ALA A 370 20.01 15.09 3.79
CA ALA A 370 19.88 15.96 2.63
C ALA A 370 21.26 16.31 2.05
N SER A 371 22.24 16.60 2.90
CA SER A 371 23.61 16.91 2.48
C SER A 371 24.29 15.72 1.82
N ARG A 372 24.16 14.51 2.37
CA ARG A 372 24.66 13.26 1.77
C ARG A 372 24.07 13.02 0.38
N HIS A 373 22.74 13.17 0.24
CA HIS A 373 22.07 12.99 -1.06
C HIS A 373 22.46 14.06 -2.08
N THR A 374 22.56 15.32 -1.65
CA THR A 374 23.01 16.43 -2.52
C THR A 374 24.41 16.21 -3.07
N GLU A 375 25.34 15.73 -2.23
CA GLU A 375 26.68 15.37 -2.66
C GLU A 375 26.70 14.21 -3.67
N GLN A 376 25.88 13.19 -3.40
CA GLN A 376 25.73 12.04 -4.31
C GLN A 376 25.13 12.46 -5.65
N LEU A 377 24.07 13.27 -5.66
CA LEU A 377 23.46 13.80 -6.88
C LEU A 377 24.46 14.61 -7.72
N ARG A 378 25.31 15.43 -7.09
CA ARG A 378 26.37 16.16 -7.79
C ARG A 378 27.42 15.25 -8.40
N LYS A 379 27.80 14.17 -7.71
CA LYS A 379 28.72 13.14 -8.24
C LYS A 379 28.12 12.44 -9.45
N LEU A 380 26.86 12.00 -9.35
CA LEU A 380 26.13 11.35 -10.45
C LEU A 380 25.95 12.28 -11.66
N THR A 381 25.63 13.55 -11.45
CA THR A 381 25.53 14.55 -12.53
C THR A 381 26.86 14.68 -13.30
N LYS A 382 27.98 14.73 -12.60
CA LYS A 382 29.31 14.77 -13.24
C LYS A 382 29.59 13.48 -14.01
N GLN A 383 29.28 12.31 -13.44
CA GLN A 383 29.46 11.03 -14.13
C GLN A 383 28.61 10.92 -15.40
N VAL A 384 27.35 11.38 -15.38
CA VAL A 384 26.50 11.44 -16.58
C VAL A 384 27.15 12.31 -17.67
N GLN A 385 27.72 13.46 -17.31
CA GLN A 385 28.41 14.32 -18.26
C GLN A 385 29.67 13.68 -18.84
N GLU A 386 30.47 12.99 -18.00
CA GLU A 386 31.68 12.26 -18.43
C GLU A 386 31.33 11.10 -19.36
N HIS A 387 30.31 10.31 -19.05
CA HIS A 387 29.85 9.20 -19.89
C HIS A 387 29.25 9.67 -21.20
N ARG A 388 28.52 10.80 -21.22
CA ARG A 388 28.07 11.46 -22.46
C ARG A 388 29.23 11.90 -23.35
N ASN A 389 30.28 12.46 -22.75
CA ASN A 389 31.48 12.89 -23.50
C ASN A 389 32.26 11.72 -24.12
N ARG A 390 32.12 10.51 -23.51
CA ARG A 390 32.71 9.27 -24.01
C ARG A 390 31.81 8.51 -24.98
N ASN A 391 30.59 9.01 -25.26
CA ASN A 391 29.56 8.38 -26.10
C ASN A 391 29.16 6.94 -25.63
N ASP A 392 29.25 6.65 -24.32
CA ASP A 392 28.88 5.37 -23.76
C ASP A 392 27.41 5.40 -23.32
N THR A 393 26.51 4.97 -24.20
CA THR A 393 25.06 5.05 -24.01
C THR A 393 24.56 4.13 -22.87
N GLU A 394 25.18 2.97 -22.66
CA GLU A 394 24.77 2.03 -21.60
C GLU A 394 25.13 2.55 -20.21
N LEU A 395 26.35 3.07 -20.03
CA LEU A 395 26.75 3.68 -18.77
C LEU A 395 25.96 4.96 -18.47
N VAL A 396 25.59 5.73 -19.48
CA VAL A 396 24.71 6.89 -19.30
C VAL A 396 23.35 6.46 -18.78
N LYS A 397 22.70 5.44 -19.37
CA LYS A 397 21.42 4.94 -18.90
C LYS A 397 21.48 4.47 -17.45
N LYS A 398 22.50 3.67 -17.12
CA LYS A 398 22.69 3.17 -15.75
C LYS A 398 22.86 4.30 -14.74
N THR A 399 23.70 5.28 -15.05
CA THR A 399 23.97 6.41 -14.15
C THR A 399 22.73 7.32 -14.01
N VAL A 400 21.89 7.43 -15.05
CA VAL A 400 20.62 8.18 -14.97
C VAL A 400 19.65 7.46 -14.05
N ILE A 401 19.53 6.15 -14.12
CA ILE A 401 18.69 5.36 -13.20
C ILE A 401 19.15 5.58 -11.75
N GLU A 402 20.46 5.49 -11.47
CA GLU A 402 21.02 5.75 -10.15
C GLU A 402 20.72 7.19 -9.66
N TYR A 403 20.75 8.16 -10.57
CA TYR A 403 20.40 9.55 -10.27
C TYR A 403 18.92 9.70 -9.91
N GLU A 404 18.03 9.09 -10.67
CA GLU A 404 16.59 9.11 -10.41
C GLU A 404 16.27 8.44 -9.05
N GLU A 405 16.87 7.30 -8.74
CA GLU A 405 16.71 6.65 -7.43
C GLU A 405 17.23 7.51 -6.27
N CYS A 406 18.35 8.20 -6.46
CA CYS A 406 18.87 9.12 -5.46
C CYS A 406 17.93 10.31 -5.24
N LEU A 407 17.34 10.84 -6.32
CA LEU A 407 16.37 11.92 -6.28
C LEU A 407 15.06 11.50 -5.60
N GLU A 408 14.56 10.28 -5.87
CA GLU A 408 13.39 9.71 -5.21
C GLU A 408 13.59 9.60 -3.68
N ARG A 409 14.81 9.35 -3.22
CA ARG A 409 15.16 9.34 -1.78
C ARG A 409 15.35 10.74 -1.21
N TYR A 410 15.86 11.69 -2.00
CA TYR A 410 16.12 13.05 -1.56
C TYR A 410 14.85 13.87 -1.35
N VAL A 411 13.86 13.75 -2.24
CA VAL A 411 12.61 14.54 -2.18
C VAL A 411 11.84 14.35 -0.86
N PRO A 412 11.61 13.12 -0.35
CA PRO A 412 10.95 12.93 0.96
C PRO A 412 11.69 13.59 2.12
N VAL A 413 13.03 13.53 2.13
CA VAL A 413 13.86 14.18 3.18
C VAL A 413 13.66 15.69 3.15
N LEU A 414 13.69 16.29 1.96
CA LEU A 414 13.44 17.71 1.76
C LEU A 414 12.05 18.13 2.23
N MET A 415 11.02 17.31 1.92
CA MET A 415 9.64 17.58 2.34
C MET A 415 9.50 17.48 3.87
N ALA A 416 10.17 16.52 4.50
CA ALA A 416 10.18 16.38 5.95
C ALA A 416 10.84 17.60 6.64
N GLN A 417 11.99 18.07 6.13
CA GLN A 417 12.60 19.32 6.61
C GLN A 417 11.67 20.52 6.46
N ALA A 418 11.02 20.62 5.31
CA ALA A 418 10.08 21.71 5.03
C ALA A 418 8.86 21.66 5.97
N LYS A 419 8.33 20.45 6.28
CA LYS A 419 7.19 20.24 7.20
C LYS A 419 7.47 20.80 8.59
N ILE A 420 8.69 20.69 9.10
CA ILE A 420 9.06 21.24 10.43
C ILE A 420 8.82 22.74 10.49
N TYR A 421 9.37 23.52 9.55
CA TYR A 421 9.17 24.97 9.53
C TYR A 421 7.78 25.39 9.05
N TRP A 422 7.12 24.56 8.23
CA TRP A 422 5.73 24.78 7.85
C TRP A 422 4.81 24.75 9.07
N ASN A 423 4.97 23.77 9.95
CA ASN A 423 4.21 23.66 11.20
C ASN A 423 4.45 24.87 12.14
N LEU A 424 5.66 25.42 12.11
CA LEU A 424 6.01 26.65 12.84
C LEU A 424 5.54 27.93 12.11
N ARG A 425 4.84 27.81 10.98
CA ARG A 425 4.40 28.93 10.11
C ARG A 425 5.54 29.83 9.63
N ASN A 426 6.76 29.34 9.58
CA ASN A 426 7.92 30.07 9.11
C ASN A 426 8.18 29.82 7.63
N TYR A 427 7.29 30.36 6.77
CA TYR A 427 7.32 30.14 5.32
C TYR A 427 8.58 30.67 4.65
N ALA A 428 9.22 31.69 5.22
CA ALA A 428 10.48 32.23 4.69
C ALA A 428 11.64 31.23 4.82
N GLN A 429 11.70 30.44 5.88
CA GLN A 429 12.70 29.38 6.01
C GLN A 429 12.37 28.18 5.09
N VAL A 430 11.10 27.82 4.98
CA VAL A 430 10.67 26.79 4.03
C VAL A 430 11.10 27.16 2.60
N GLU A 431 10.88 28.39 2.17
CA GLU A 431 11.32 28.88 0.88
C GLU A 431 12.84 28.76 0.68
N LYS A 432 13.64 29.07 1.70
CA LYS A 432 15.10 28.92 1.64
C LYS A 432 15.52 27.46 1.42
N ILE A 433 14.83 26.51 2.07
CA ILE A 433 15.07 25.07 1.88
C ILE A 433 14.81 24.69 0.41
N PHE A 434 13.66 25.10 -0.15
CA PHE A 434 13.33 24.82 -1.53
C PHE A 434 14.28 25.50 -2.51
N ARG A 435 14.72 26.73 -2.26
CA ARG A 435 15.70 27.42 -3.12
C ARG A 435 17.04 26.69 -3.19
N LYS A 436 17.49 26.05 -2.11
CA LYS A 436 18.73 25.24 -2.12
C LYS A 436 18.62 23.99 -3.00
N SER A 437 17.42 23.47 -3.18
CA SER A 437 17.17 22.21 -3.94
C SER A 437 16.77 22.43 -5.41
N VAL A 438 16.65 23.67 -5.87
CA VAL A 438 16.26 24.00 -7.26
C VAL A 438 17.15 23.30 -8.29
N GLU A 439 18.45 23.15 -7.99
CA GLU A 439 19.43 22.53 -8.89
C GLU A 439 19.02 21.12 -9.35
N PHE A 440 18.34 20.35 -8.46
CA PHE A 440 18.00 18.96 -8.72
C PHE A 440 16.51 18.70 -8.89
N CYS A 441 15.66 19.50 -8.26
CA CYS A 441 14.23 19.23 -8.10
C CYS A 441 13.33 20.07 -9.03
N ASN A 442 13.89 20.95 -9.85
CA ASN A 442 13.10 21.86 -10.68
C ASN A 442 12.08 21.17 -11.60
N ASP A 443 12.35 19.95 -12.05
CA ASP A 443 11.45 19.18 -12.91
C ASP A 443 10.50 18.24 -12.15
N ASN A 444 10.61 18.18 -10.81
CA ASN A 444 9.76 17.34 -9.98
C ASN A 444 8.44 18.04 -9.67
N ASP A 445 7.32 17.45 -10.07
CA ASP A 445 5.99 18.05 -9.91
C ASP A 445 5.58 18.20 -8.42
N ILE A 446 5.99 17.27 -7.53
CA ILE A 446 5.74 17.36 -6.09
C ILE A 446 6.48 18.57 -5.50
N TRP A 447 7.73 18.75 -5.88
CA TRP A 447 8.53 19.89 -5.46
C TRP A 447 7.91 21.22 -5.94
N ARG A 448 7.54 21.30 -7.23
CA ARG A 448 6.89 22.48 -7.81
C ARG A 448 5.60 22.85 -7.10
N LEU A 449 4.78 21.85 -6.78
CA LEU A 449 3.53 22.04 -6.06
C LEU A 449 3.77 22.60 -4.67
N ASN A 450 4.72 22.05 -3.92
CA ASN A 450 5.03 22.52 -2.57
C ASN A 450 5.64 23.93 -2.57
N VAL A 451 6.48 24.27 -3.56
CA VAL A 451 6.96 25.64 -3.77
C VAL A 451 5.81 26.59 -4.03
N ALA A 452 4.85 26.21 -4.88
CA ALA A 452 3.65 27.00 -5.15
C ALA A 452 2.86 27.27 -3.86
N HIS A 453 2.67 26.26 -3.02
CA HIS A 453 1.97 26.40 -1.73
C HIS A 453 2.71 27.35 -0.78
N VAL A 454 4.04 27.24 -0.69
CA VAL A 454 4.87 28.14 0.16
C VAL A 454 4.80 29.58 -0.30
N LEU A 455 4.86 29.81 -1.60
CA LEU A 455 4.74 31.15 -2.19
C LEU A 455 3.31 31.71 -2.01
N PHE A 456 2.30 30.87 -2.13
CA PHE A 456 0.90 31.23 -1.91
C PHE A 456 0.66 31.69 -0.46
N MET A 457 1.26 31.03 0.53
CA MET A 457 1.15 31.41 1.94
C MET A 457 1.86 32.74 2.26
N GLN A 458 2.70 33.22 1.36
CA GLN A 458 3.33 34.56 1.46
C GLN A 458 2.51 35.53 0.63
N GLU A 459 1.68 36.35 1.25
CA GLU A 459 0.67 37.22 0.64
C GLU A 459 1.19 38.17 -0.47
N ASN A 460 2.50 38.42 -0.52
CA ASN A 460 3.14 39.27 -1.52
C ASN A 460 3.67 38.52 -2.77
N LYS A 461 3.52 37.20 -2.84
CA LYS A 461 4.12 36.35 -3.89
C LYS A 461 3.12 35.57 -4.74
N PHE A 462 1.87 36.02 -4.80
CA PHE A 462 0.83 35.34 -5.59
C PHE A 462 1.19 35.20 -7.07
N LYS A 463 1.88 36.19 -7.66
CA LYS A 463 2.32 36.15 -9.06
C LYS A 463 3.35 35.04 -9.30
N GLU A 464 4.28 34.84 -8.36
CA GLU A 464 5.25 33.75 -8.43
C GLU A 464 4.55 32.38 -8.25
N ALA A 465 3.61 32.30 -7.28
CA ALA A 465 2.81 31.11 -7.03
C ALA A 465 2.00 30.68 -8.27
N THR A 466 1.37 31.64 -8.99
CA THR A 466 0.68 31.38 -10.26
C THR A 466 1.62 30.73 -11.28
N GLY A 467 2.85 31.21 -11.40
CA GLY A 467 3.84 30.64 -12.34
C GLY A 467 4.18 29.16 -12.06
N PHE A 468 4.01 28.67 -10.83
CA PHE A 468 4.19 27.27 -10.48
C PHE A 468 2.90 26.45 -10.56
N TYR A 469 1.74 27.00 -10.15
CA TYR A 469 0.46 26.28 -10.22
C TYR A 469 -0.04 26.09 -11.67
N GLU A 470 0.06 27.11 -12.49
CA GLU A 470 -0.51 27.11 -13.84
C GLU A 470 0.03 25.97 -14.73
N PRO A 471 1.35 25.71 -14.82
CA PRO A 471 1.87 24.61 -15.62
C PRO A 471 1.41 23.24 -15.13
N LEU A 472 1.23 23.06 -13.81
CA LEU A 472 0.74 21.82 -13.22
C LEU A 472 -0.72 21.55 -13.58
N VAL A 473 -1.57 22.59 -13.48
CA VAL A 473 -2.98 22.49 -13.85
C VAL A 473 -3.15 22.32 -15.36
N ARG A 474 -2.33 22.98 -16.18
CA ARG A 474 -2.37 22.83 -17.65
C ARG A 474 -2.02 21.42 -18.14
N LYS A 475 -1.14 20.69 -17.45
CA LYS A 475 -0.83 19.30 -17.77
C LYS A 475 -2.07 18.40 -17.68
N SER A 476 -2.97 18.67 -16.75
CA SER A 476 -4.20 17.91 -16.48
C SER A 476 -5.46 18.65 -16.92
N TYR A 477 -5.35 19.58 -17.88
CA TYR A 477 -6.47 20.43 -18.28
C TYR A 477 -7.59 19.66 -19.00
N SER A 478 -7.27 18.52 -19.62
CA SER A 478 -8.27 17.59 -20.19
C SER A 478 -9.09 16.89 -19.12
N ASP A 479 -8.47 16.58 -17.98
CA ASP A 479 -9.07 15.83 -16.86
C ASP A 479 -8.94 16.65 -15.56
N ILE A 480 -9.47 17.85 -15.56
CA ILE A 480 -9.28 18.83 -14.49
C ILE A 480 -9.80 18.36 -13.12
N LEU A 481 -10.79 17.48 -13.12
CA LEU A 481 -11.37 16.88 -11.88
C LEU A 481 -10.45 15.85 -11.23
N ASN A 482 -9.37 15.42 -11.88
CA ASN A 482 -8.32 14.60 -11.24
C ASN A 482 -7.33 15.46 -10.45
N VAL A 483 -7.34 16.78 -10.63
CA VAL A 483 -6.50 17.71 -9.85
C VAL A 483 -7.17 17.99 -8.52
N ASN A 484 -6.39 18.00 -7.43
CA ASN A 484 -6.95 18.31 -6.10
C ASN A 484 -7.66 19.68 -6.10
N PRO A 485 -8.90 19.76 -5.63
CA PRO A 485 -9.71 20.98 -5.67
C PRO A 485 -9.06 22.18 -4.94
N ILE A 486 -8.23 21.91 -3.93
CA ILE A 486 -7.49 22.95 -3.21
C ILE A 486 -6.45 23.64 -4.11
N ILE A 487 -5.80 22.89 -5.01
CA ILE A 487 -4.83 23.45 -5.97
C ILE A 487 -5.54 24.41 -6.91
N LEU A 488 -6.69 24.00 -7.43
CA LEU A 488 -7.52 24.83 -8.31
C LEU A 488 -8.03 26.08 -7.60
N ALA A 489 -8.46 25.94 -6.34
CA ALA A 489 -8.88 27.06 -5.51
C ALA A 489 -7.74 28.05 -5.26
N ASN A 490 -6.53 27.57 -4.92
CA ASN A 490 -5.36 28.42 -4.70
C ASN A 490 -4.94 29.14 -5.98
N LEU A 491 -5.04 28.47 -7.15
CA LEU A 491 -4.77 29.10 -8.43
C LEU A 491 -5.78 30.20 -8.74
N CYS A 492 -7.10 29.95 -8.54
CA CYS A 492 -8.14 30.96 -8.70
C CYS A 492 -7.91 32.17 -7.78
N VAL A 493 -7.58 31.93 -6.52
CA VAL A 493 -7.24 33.01 -5.57
C VAL A 493 -6.02 33.79 -6.05
N SER A 494 -4.97 33.11 -6.53
CA SER A 494 -3.77 33.76 -7.04
C SER A 494 -4.08 34.64 -8.25
N TYR A 495 -4.95 34.19 -9.18
CA TYR A 495 -5.42 35.00 -10.31
C TYR A 495 -6.21 36.24 -9.83
N ILE A 496 -7.14 36.09 -8.90
CA ILE A 496 -7.92 37.21 -8.33
C ILE A 496 -6.99 38.22 -7.64
N MET A 497 -5.98 37.76 -6.88
CA MET A 497 -5.04 38.60 -6.16
C MET A 497 -4.07 39.34 -7.10
N THR A 498 -3.85 38.81 -8.27
CA THR A 498 -3.00 39.44 -9.32
C THR A 498 -3.82 40.18 -10.37
N SER A 499 -5.13 40.37 -10.14
CA SER A 499 -6.05 41.08 -11.06
C SER A 499 -6.28 40.38 -12.42
N GLN A 500 -6.05 39.07 -12.48
CA GLN A 500 -6.32 38.21 -13.64
C GLN A 500 -7.68 37.51 -13.46
N ASN A 501 -8.76 38.33 -13.43
CA ASN A 501 -10.10 37.82 -13.11
C ASN A 501 -10.70 36.99 -14.25
N GLU A 502 -10.31 37.27 -15.50
CA GLU A 502 -10.80 36.54 -16.68
C GLU A 502 -10.31 35.10 -16.66
N GLU A 503 -9.05 34.85 -16.31
CA GLU A 503 -8.46 33.53 -16.20
C GLU A 503 -9.08 32.74 -15.03
N ALA A 504 -9.38 33.41 -13.91
CA ALA A 504 -10.07 32.78 -12.78
C ALA A 504 -11.50 32.35 -13.17
N GLU A 505 -12.24 33.20 -13.92
CA GLU A 505 -13.57 32.85 -14.40
C GLU A 505 -13.55 31.72 -15.43
N GLU A 506 -12.60 31.72 -16.34
CA GLU A 506 -12.44 30.65 -17.34
C GLU A 506 -12.21 29.30 -16.65
N LEU A 507 -11.30 29.26 -15.67
CA LEU A 507 -11.02 28.06 -14.90
C LEU A 507 -12.25 27.56 -14.14
N MET A 508 -13.00 28.45 -13.51
CA MET A 508 -14.23 28.08 -12.80
C MET A 508 -15.31 27.53 -13.74
N ARG A 509 -15.51 28.16 -14.91
CA ARG A 509 -16.47 27.67 -15.92
C ARG A 509 -16.07 26.29 -16.46
N LYS A 510 -14.77 26.04 -16.61
CA LYS A 510 -14.26 24.73 -17.03
C LYS A 510 -14.58 23.67 -16.00
N ILE A 511 -14.31 23.93 -14.70
CA ILE A 511 -14.63 23.01 -13.61
C ILE A 511 -16.11 22.71 -13.55
N GLU A 512 -16.97 23.74 -13.59
CA GLU A 512 -18.42 23.59 -13.56
C GLU A 512 -18.93 22.72 -14.71
N LYS A 513 -18.44 22.97 -15.93
CA LYS A 513 -18.85 22.22 -17.13
C LYS A 513 -18.47 20.74 -17.03
N GLU A 514 -17.26 20.43 -16.56
CA GLU A 514 -16.80 19.04 -16.39
C GLU A 514 -17.55 18.32 -15.26
N GLU A 515 -17.83 19.00 -14.13
CA GLU A 515 -18.67 18.42 -13.06
C GLU A 515 -20.10 18.12 -13.55
N ASP A 516 -20.69 19.04 -14.31
CA ASP A 516 -22.05 18.83 -14.86
C ASP A 516 -22.07 17.67 -15.86
N GLN A 517 -21.04 17.56 -16.69
CA GLN A 517 -20.92 16.47 -17.66
C GLN A 517 -20.82 15.11 -16.95
N ILE A 518 -19.92 14.98 -15.97
CA ILE A 518 -19.76 13.70 -15.24
C ILE A 518 -20.98 13.39 -14.38
N ALA A 519 -21.62 14.41 -13.77
CA ALA A 519 -22.85 14.20 -13.02
C ALA A 519 -24.00 13.66 -13.91
N PHE A 520 -23.95 13.93 -15.22
CA PHE A 520 -24.89 13.36 -16.19
C PHE A 520 -24.50 11.93 -16.61
N GLU A 521 -23.20 11.67 -16.80
CA GLU A 521 -22.69 10.35 -17.22
C GLU A 521 -22.70 9.34 -16.08
N GLU A 522 -22.29 9.75 -14.86
CA GLU A 522 -22.14 8.89 -13.67
C GLU A 522 -22.80 9.55 -12.44
N PRO A 523 -24.12 9.38 -12.24
CA PRO A 523 -24.87 10.07 -11.15
C PRO A 523 -24.42 9.71 -9.72
N ASP A 524 -23.75 8.58 -9.55
CA ASP A 524 -23.29 8.07 -8.25
C ASP A 524 -21.95 8.68 -7.81
N LYS A 525 -21.13 9.18 -8.74
CA LYS A 525 -19.89 9.88 -8.43
C LYS A 525 -20.17 11.33 -7.99
N LYS A 526 -19.62 11.70 -6.84
CA LYS A 526 -19.75 13.04 -6.27
C LYS A 526 -18.44 13.80 -6.38
N TYR A 527 -18.43 14.89 -7.12
CA TYR A 527 -17.33 15.83 -7.20
C TYR A 527 -17.66 17.12 -6.46
N PHE A 528 -16.69 17.68 -5.75
CA PHE A 528 -16.86 18.86 -4.92
C PHE A 528 -15.93 20.03 -5.34
N HIS A 529 -15.31 19.93 -6.50
CA HIS A 529 -14.29 20.88 -6.97
C HIS A 529 -14.83 22.28 -7.09
N HIS A 530 -15.97 22.46 -7.81
CA HIS A 530 -16.62 23.75 -7.98
C HIS A 530 -17.11 24.32 -6.63
N CYS A 531 -17.65 23.46 -5.77
CA CYS A 531 -18.07 23.84 -4.42
C CYS A 531 -16.88 24.36 -3.60
N ILE A 532 -15.76 23.62 -3.53
CA ILE A 532 -14.58 23.99 -2.74
C ILE A 532 -13.95 25.29 -3.27
N VAL A 533 -13.82 25.43 -4.59
CA VAL A 533 -13.29 26.66 -5.21
C VAL A 533 -14.14 27.87 -4.82
N ASN A 534 -15.47 27.76 -4.89
CA ASN A 534 -16.38 28.84 -4.50
C ASN A 534 -16.33 29.15 -3.00
N LEU A 535 -16.20 28.14 -2.14
CA LEU A 535 -16.03 28.32 -0.70
C LEU A 535 -14.73 29.09 -0.38
N VAL A 536 -13.62 28.72 -0.99
CA VAL A 536 -12.33 29.41 -0.76
C VAL A 536 -12.36 30.84 -1.26
N ILE A 537 -12.93 31.09 -2.45
CA ILE A 537 -13.10 32.45 -2.98
C ILE A 537 -14.07 33.26 -2.10
N GLY A 538 -15.16 32.67 -1.64
CA GLY A 538 -16.08 33.31 -0.69
C GLY A 538 -15.37 33.75 0.60
N THR A 539 -14.50 32.86 1.12
CA THR A 539 -13.65 33.17 2.29
C THR A 539 -12.74 34.34 2.03
N LEU A 540 -12.11 34.41 0.84
CA LEU A 540 -11.24 35.52 0.45
C LEU A 540 -12.00 36.85 0.44
N TYR A 541 -13.21 36.88 -0.13
CA TYR A 541 -14.02 38.10 -0.14
C TYR A 541 -14.44 38.52 1.27
N CYS A 542 -14.81 37.57 2.13
CA CYS A 542 -15.09 37.84 3.54
C CYS A 542 -13.86 38.43 4.27
N SER A 543 -12.66 37.88 4.06
CA SER A 543 -11.43 38.41 4.66
C SER A 543 -11.06 39.82 4.20
N LYS A 544 -11.50 40.22 3.00
CA LYS A 544 -11.36 41.57 2.48
C LYS A 544 -12.49 42.55 2.87
N GLY A 545 -13.42 42.11 3.71
CA GLY A 545 -14.52 42.92 4.19
C GLY A 545 -15.76 42.96 3.30
N ASN A 546 -15.77 42.21 2.17
CA ASN A 546 -16.94 42.10 1.30
C ASN A 546 -17.79 40.89 1.72
N TYR A 547 -18.42 41.01 2.90
CA TYR A 547 -19.17 39.90 3.53
C TYR A 547 -20.42 39.51 2.74
N GLU A 548 -21.18 40.48 2.23
CA GLU A 548 -22.42 40.19 1.52
C GLU A 548 -22.18 39.27 0.31
N PHE A 549 -21.21 39.63 -0.51
CA PHE A 549 -20.87 38.83 -1.68
C PHE A 549 -20.24 37.46 -1.33
N GLY A 550 -19.32 37.48 -0.36
CA GLY A 550 -18.63 36.26 0.09
C GLY A 550 -19.59 35.22 0.67
N ILE A 551 -20.51 35.64 1.57
CA ILE A 551 -21.50 34.77 2.22
C ILE A 551 -22.49 34.22 1.20
N SER A 552 -23.04 35.11 0.34
CA SER A 552 -23.99 34.68 -0.71
C SER A 552 -23.38 33.60 -1.62
N ARG A 553 -22.09 33.75 -1.96
CA ARG A 553 -21.36 32.77 -2.76
C ARG A 553 -21.15 31.43 -2.02
N ILE A 554 -20.83 31.45 -0.73
CA ILE A 554 -20.71 30.28 0.11
C ILE A 554 -22.02 29.52 0.21
N MET A 555 -23.15 30.23 0.48
CA MET A 555 -24.45 29.60 0.61
C MET A 555 -24.88 28.90 -0.68
N LYS A 556 -24.75 29.58 -1.82
CA LYS A 556 -25.09 29.02 -3.13
C LYS A 556 -24.24 27.84 -3.53
N SER A 557 -22.97 27.79 -3.11
CA SER A 557 -22.05 26.70 -3.47
C SER A 557 -22.44 25.35 -2.87
N LEU A 558 -23.16 25.35 -1.75
CA LEU A 558 -23.61 24.13 -1.05
C LEU A 558 -24.99 23.62 -1.51
N GLU A 559 -25.66 24.32 -2.40
CA GLU A 559 -26.90 23.84 -2.99
C GLU A 559 -26.65 22.83 -4.11
N PRO A 560 -27.30 21.65 -4.14
CA PRO A 560 -28.28 21.13 -3.17
C PRO A 560 -27.58 20.46 -1.96
N TYR A 561 -27.99 20.81 -0.74
CA TYR A 561 -27.35 20.40 0.53
C TYR A 561 -27.24 18.89 0.71
N ASN A 562 -28.19 18.11 0.27
CA ASN A 562 -28.19 16.65 0.37
C ASN A 562 -27.06 15.99 -0.44
N LYS A 563 -26.52 16.67 -1.45
CA LYS A 563 -25.44 16.18 -2.30
C LYS A 563 -24.07 16.79 -1.97
N LYS A 564 -24.05 18.11 -1.69
CA LYS A 564 -22.81 18.90 -1.55
C LYS A 564 -22.34 19.13 -0.12
N LEU A 565 -23.19 18.88 0.89
CA LEU A 565 -22.80 19.01 2.29
C LEU A 565 -22.01 17.75 2.72
N GLY A 566 -20.73 17.89 2.94
CA GLY A 566 -19.80 16.85 3.39
C GLY A 566 -18.85 17.39 4.46
N THR A 567 -17.97 16.55 4.97
CA THR A 567 -16.98 16.91 6.01
C THR A 567 -16.08 18.07 5.57
N ASP A 568 -15.51 17.98 4.36
CA ASP A 568 -14.58 19.00 3.83
C ASP A 568 -15.30 20.32 3.52
N THR A 569 -16.46 20.24 2.85
CA THR A 569 -17.23 21.44 2.51
C THR A 569 -17.74 22.16 3.77
N TRP A 570 -18.13 21.41 4.80
CA TRP A 570 -18.48 21.97 6.09
C TRP A 570 -17.30 22.61 6.81
N PHE A 571 -16.11 22.02 6.75
CA PHE A 571 -14.90 22.60 7.34
C PHE A 571 -14.63 24.01 6.81
N TYR A 572 -14.66 24.21 5.51
CA TYR A 572 -14.46 25.55 4.91
C TYR A 572 -15.60 26.50 5.25
N THR A 573 -16.84 26.03 5.20
CA THR A 573 -18.02 26.82 5.58
C THR A 573 -17.95 27.29 7.03
N LYS A 574 -17.67 26.37 7.95
CA LYS A 574 -17.49 26.69 9.38
C LYS A 574 -16.42 27.75 9.61
N ARG A 575 -15.28 27.62 8.92
CA ARG A 575 -14.18 28.57 9.01
C ARG A 575 -14.59 29.98 8.56
N CYS A 576 -15.39 30.08 7.50
CA CYS A 576 -15.93 31.37 7.04
C CYS A 576 -16.87 32.01 8.07
N PHE A 577 -17.81 31.24 8.62
CA PHE A 577 -18.73 31.75 9.62
C PHE A 577 -18.01 32.13 10.93
N LEU A 578 -17.00 31.38 11.37
CA LEU A 578 -16.20 31.74 12.51
C LEU A 578 -15.43 33.04 12.29
N SER A 579 -14.84 33.23 11.11
CA SER A 579 -14.15 34.47 10.73
C SER A 579 -15.13 35.66 10.68
N LEU A 580 -16.35 35.46 10.16
CA LEU A 580 -17.40 36.45 10.19
C LEU A 580 -17.76 36.86 11.63
N ILE A 581 -18.04 35.90 12.49
CA ILE A 581 -18.38 36.12 13.90
C ILE A 581 -17.26 36.85 14.62
N GLU A 582 -16.00 36.47 14.39
CA GLU A 582 -14.83 37.12 14.97
C GLU A 582 -14.71 38.57 14.51
N ASN A 583 -14.94 38.86 13.23
CA ASN A 583 -14.90 40.23 12.71
C ASN A 583 -16.08 41.08 13.23
N MET A 584 -17.28 40.51 13.34
CA MET A 584 -18.44 41.20 13.95
C MET A 584 -18.16 41.60 15.41
N THR A 585 -17.50 40.71 16.17
CA THR A 585 -17.17 40.98 17.58
C THR A 585 -15.98 41.93 17.77
N LYS A 586 -14.94 41.83 16.95
CA LYS A 586 -13.73 42.66 17.07
C LYS A 586 -13.88 44.06 16.47
N HIS A 587 -14.60 44.16 15.35
CA HIS A 587 -14.68 45.37 14.54
C HIS A 587 -16.05 46.03 14.58
N MET A 588 -16.98 45.51 15.37
CA MET A 588 -18.39 45.98 15.47
C MET A 588 -19.05 46.20 14.09
N ILE A 589 -18.82 45.27 13.18
CA ILE A 589 -19.39 45.31 11.83
C ILE A 589 -20.88 45.01 11.91
N VAL A 590 -21.74 45.95 11.48
CA VAL A 590 -23.16 45.75 11.38
C VAL A 590 -23.50 45.25 9.99
N MET A 591 -24.15 44.09 9.93
CA MET A 591 -24.67 43.52 8.68
C MET A 591 -26.10 43.88 8.47
N LYS A 592 -26.58 43.92 7.21
CA LYS A 592 -28.00 44.11 6.88
C LYS A 592 -28.81 42.93 7.40
N ASP A 593 -29.98 43.23 7.95
CA ASP A 593 -30.92 42.22 8.50
C ASP A 593 -31.26 41.10 7.51
N ALA A 594 -31.39 41.43 6.23
CA ALA A 594 -31.62 40.44 5.16
C ALA A 594 -30.48 39.39 5.06
N VAL A 595 -29.22 39.83 5.14
CA VAL A 595 -28.09 38.91 5.06
C VAL A 595 -28.00 38.05 6.32
N ILE A 596 -28.32 38.58 7.46
CA ILE A 596 -28.38 37.83 8.72
C ILE A 596 -29.48 36.75 8.64
N GLN A 597 -30.67 37.10 8.13
CA GLN A 597 -31.76 36.13 7.95
C GLN A 597 -31.34 35.01 6.97
N GLU A 598 -30.68 35.35 5.86
CA GLU A 598 -30.13 34.36 4.93
C GLU A 598 -29.11 33.44 5.61
N CYS A 599 -28.22 33.97 6.45
CA CYS A 599 -27.27 33.20 7.23
C CYS A 599 -27.98 32.22 8.19
N ILE A 600 -29.00 32.67 8.89
CA ILE A 600 -29.79 31.82 9.82
C ILE A 600 -30.48 30.70 9.04
N GLN A 601 -31.14 31.03 7.94
CA GLN A 601 -31.82 30.05 7.10
C GLN A 601 -30.86 29.02 6.50
N PHE A 602 -29.68 29.46 6.08
CA PHE A 602 -28.61 28.58 5.61
C PHE A 602 -28.15 27.61 6.71
N LEU A 603 -27.90 28.10 7.93
CA LEU A 603 -27.57 27.25 9.06
C LEU A 603 -28.70 26.27 9.41
N GLU A 604 -29.96 26.64 9.28
CA GLU A 604 -31.12 25.75 9.48
C GLU A 604 -31.14 24.62 8.44
N ASN A 605 -30.86 24.94 7.18
CA ASN A 605 -30.73 23.93 6.12
C ASN A 605 -29.57 22.97 6.37
N CYS A 606 -28.39 23.47 6.80
CA CYS A 606 -27.28 22.64 7.18
C CYS A 606 -27.56 21.77 8.42
N GLU A 607 -28.34 22.28 9.39
CA GLU A 607 -28.79 21.50 10.55
C GLU A 607 -29.70 20.34 10.13
N LEU A 608 -30.58 20.55 9.16
CA LEU A 608 -31.52 19.54 8.67
C LEU A 608 -30.77 18.39 7.95
N HIS A 609 -29.85 18.74 7.07
CA HIS A 609 -29.15 17.79 6.19
C HIS A 609 -27.85 17.21 6.79
N GLY A 610 -27.31 17.78 7.86
CA GLY A 610 -26.02 17.42 8.45
C GLY A 610 -26.07 16.29 9.50
N LYS A 611 -27.19 15.59 9.69
CA LYS A 611 -27.37 14.58 10.75
C LYS A 611 -26.40 13.40 10.62
N THR A 612 -26.10 12.99 9.41
CA THR A 612 -25.21 11.85 9.09
C THR A 612 -23.80 12.27 8.73
N VAL A 613 -23.53 13.58 8.62
CA VAL A 613 -22.23 14.09 8.22
C VAL A 613 -21.37 14.34 9.44
N LYS A 614 -20.22 13.65 9.51
CA LYS A 614 -19.21 13.85 10.56
C LYS A 614 -18.42 15.15 10.31
N THR A 615 -18.00 15.83 11.38
CA THR A 615 -17.26 17.11 11.30
C THR A 615 -15.76 16.94 11.24
N VAL A 616 -15.24 15.74 11.59
CA VAL A 616 -13.83 15.41 11.60
C VAL A 616 -13.61 14.22 10.66
N ALA A 617 -12.71 14.38 9.70
CA ALA A 617 -12.34 13.31 8.77
C ALA A 617 -11.49 12.21 9.43
N ASN A 618 -10.74 12.56 10.49
CA ASN A 618 -9.84 11.67 11.20
C ASN A 618 -10.35 11.49 12.65
N ALA A 619 -11.33 10.62 12.84
CA ALA A 619 -11.47 9.97 14.14
C ALA A 619 -10.23 9.06 14.31
N SER A 620 -9.67 9.01 15.52
CA SER A 620 -8.59 8.08 15.86
C SER A 620 -9.00 6.68 15.38
N PHE A 621 -8.18 6.05 14.52
CA PHE A 621 -8.50 4.75 13.94
C PHE A 621 -8.59 3.61 14.98
N PHE A 622 -8.10 3.87 16.19
CA PHE A 622 -7.99 2.90 17.29
C PHE A 622 -8.98 3.15 18.44
N GLU A 623 -9.70 4.27 18.41
CA GLU A 623 -10.78 4.50 19.37
C GLU A 623 -12.10 4.13 18.71
N ASP A 624 -12.73 3.06 19.18
CA ASP A 624 -14.16 2.82 19.01
C ASP A 624 -14.90 3.98 19.69
N THR A 625 -14.95 5.11 18.99
CA THR A 625 -15.79 6.22 19.39
C THR A 625 -17.24 5.90 19.00
N ASP A 626 -17.83 4.96 19.68
CA ASP A 626 -19.24 5.03 20.03
C ASP A 626 -19.41 6.27 20.92
N THR A 627 -19.29 7.46 20.30
CA THR A 627 -19.67 8.70 20.98
C THR A 627 -21.20 8.70 21.04
N PRO A 628 -21.79 8.48 22.24
CA PRO A 628 -23.25 8.32 22.36
C PRO A 628 -24.05 9.55 22.01
N ASP A 629 -23.42 10.68 21.70
CA ASP A 629 -24.09 11.99 21.79
C ASP A 629 -24.21 12.79 20.48
N GLY A 630 -23.78 12.28 19.32
CA GLY A 630 -23.88 13.05 18.07
C GLY A 630 -23.16 14.41 18.09
N LYS A 631 -22.20 14.63 18.99
CA LYS A 631 -21.45 15.90 19.15
C LYS A 631 -20.47 16.17 18.01
N GLU A 632 -20.14 15.16 17.25
CA GLU A 632 -19.24 15.24 16.09
C GLU A 632 -19.99 15.34 14.75
N THR A 633 -21.25 15.76 14.79
CA THR A 633 -22.06 15.94 13.57
C THR A 633 -22.15 17.40 13.16
N VAL A 634 -22.30 17.62 11.84
CA VAL A 634 -22.55 18.96 11.28
C VAL A 634 -23.77 19.60 11.93
N THR A 635 -24.81 18.84 12.20
CA THR A 635 -26.02 19.33 12.90
C THR A 635 -25.70 19.95 14.26
N TYR A 636 -24.85 19.30 15.05
CA TYR A 636 -24.48 19.81 16.38
C TYR A 636 -23.66 21.11 16.29
N GLU A 637 -22.66 21.14 15.41
CA GLU A 637 -21.85 22.34 15.22
C GLU A 637 -22.64 23.50 14.65
N THR A 638 -23.54 23.23 13.72
CA THR A 638 -24.42 24.23 13.11
C THR A 638 -25.34 24.86 14.16
N ARG A 639 -25.92 24.06 15.07
CA ARG A 639 -26.70 24.58 16.23
C ARG A 639 -25.86 25.50 17.10
N LYS A 640 -24.63 25.15 17.40
CA LYS A 640 -23.73 26.03 18.16
C LYS A 640 -23.48 27.35 17.44
N LEU A 641 -23.14 27.32 16.16
CA LEU A 641 -22.90 28.53 15.36
C LEU A 641 -24.16 29.43 15.32
N LYS A 642 -25.32 28.83 15.09
CA LYS A 642 -26.59 29.53 15.10
C LYS A 642 -26.87 30.18 16.46
N CYS A 643 -26.66 29.48 17.58
CA CYS A 643 -26.81 30.04 18.93
C CYS A 643 -25.86 31.20 19.19
N ILE A 644 -24.61 31.12 18.74
CA ILE A 644 -23.65 32.23 18.90
C ILE A 644 -24.09 33.43 18.10
N LEU A 645 -24.49 33.25 16.83
CA LEU A 645 -24.95 34.32 15.97
C LEU A 645 -26.20 35.02 16.56
N LEU A 646 -27.20 34.27 17.04
CA LEU A 646 -28.39 34.82 17.70
C LEU A 646 -28.06 35.58 19.00
N LYS A 647 -27.10 35.11 19.79
CA LYS A 647 -26.66 35.83 20.99
C LYS A 647 -25.99 37.16 20.67
N LEU A 648 -25.19 37.22 19.61
CA LEU A 648 -24.58 38.48 19.16
C LEU A 648 -25.64 39.49 18.70
N LEU A 649 -26.64 39.04 17.97
CA LEU A 649 -27.78 39.88 17.50
C LEU A 649 -28.62 40.43 18.66
N ASN A 650 -28.86 39.62 19.67
CA ASN A 650 -29.62 40.07 20.85
C ASN A 650 -28.77 41.07 21.67
N PHE A 651 -27.45 40.95 21.66
CA PHE A 651 -26.55 41.90 22.32
C PHE A 651 -26.51 43.25 21.61
N GLU A 652 -26.52 43.25 20.25
CA GLU A 652 -26.64 44.48 19.44
C GLU A 652 -27.97 45.20 19.69
N ASN A 653 -29.05 44.48 19.73
CA ASN A 653 -30.39 45.06 20.02
C ASN A 653 -30.50 45.64 21.44
N GLN A 654 -29.74 45.13 22.41
CA GLN A 654 -29.66 45.69 23.77
C GLN A 654 -28.77 46.94 23.89
N LEU A 655 -27.76 47.07 23.00
CA LEU A 655 -26.92 48.28 22.95
C LEU A 655 -27.56 49.44 22.17
N LEU A 656 -28.51 49.17 21.33
CA LEU A 656 -29.25 50.15 20.54
C LEU A 656 -30.54 50.65 21.25
N GLN A 657 -30.98 50.03 22.34
CA GLN A 657 -31.99 50.46 23.28
C GLN A 657 -31.36 51.21 24.47
#